data_e9705bf1bcdab031c2849ac3aa89c925
#
_entry.id   e9705bf1bcdab031c2849ac3aa89c925
#
_cell.length_a   1.000
_cell.length_b   1.000
_cell.length_c   1.000
_cell.angle_alpha   90.00
_cell.angle_beta   90.00
_cell.angle_gamma   90.00
#
_symmetry.space_group_name_H-M   'P 1'
#
loop_
_entity.id
_entity.type
_entity.pdbx_description
1 polymer ?
#
loop_
_entity_poly.entity_id
_entity_poly.type
_entity_poly.pdbx_seq_one_letter_code
_entity_poly.pdbx_strand_id
1 'polypeptide(L)'
;MLRRAPVTKDGKVVDRLQESTRINQPFKPPTTIVQRDQPQRKRKRVSYKGAQADLEESGSEDEDGPKKKKKKLDKHGYVERPRDSNVKQYPVFKVKPFDHVSRKFSIPEMRNKDGDIIPTILSNAALGIRPLANIIPRPLHDPMEDHAIVLYDPTIDDRETDEERKEREKEEAKQKAEQEAREKTAGLYNPHKSLKELLGGGKDRKKQRDKVAVVIDPRLSKVLRPHQVEGVKFLYKSTTGMVVENQYGCIMADEMGLGKTLQCIALLWTLLKQSPHAGKATIDKCIIACPSTLVKNWANELVKWLGKDTLPALVIDGKGGKGETLEKVGRWVAAGGRNITHPVMIVSYETLRTLSSYLLNCTIGLLLCDEGQRLKNSESLTFQSLNGLNVRRRVILSGTPIQNDLSEYFSLLDFANPNFLGSKNDFRKNFENAIIRGRDADASDVIKAESEKKLKELGGLVAKFIIRRTNDLLSKYLPVKYEQVVFCGLSQFQLSLYRLFISSPEIQALLRGTDSQPLKAINILKKLCNHPALLNLPTDLRGSEKLLPEEFSGMGANAREKNRNQTVHCEWSGKFLVLERFLHRIHSETNDKIVLISNYTQTLDLFEKLLRSKKYGYFRLDGTMTINKRQKLVDQFNDPNGKEFIFLLSSKAGGCGINLIGANRLILFDPDWNPAADQQALARVWRDGQKKECFVYRFISTGTIEEKIFQRQANKQALSSAVVDEKEDAERHFSRDALRKLFLFNENTLCETHETFKCKRCKNGRQVMKAQALLYGDASTWNHFTNEELKNNHDDLLRAEVGLPEVSFVFQYISH
;
A
#
# COMPACT_ATOMS: atom_id res chain seq x y z
N MET A 1 15.58 -48.45 -9.30
CA MET A 1 16.82 -48.40 -10.13
C MET A 1 17.91 -47.73 -9.32
N LEU A 2 18.83 -48.49 -8.79
CA LEU A 2 20.01 -48.02 -8.05
C LEU A 2 20.94 -47.25 -9.01
N ARG A 3 21.12 -45.94 -8.82
CA ARG A 3 22.10 -45.17 -9.57
C ARG A 3 23.52 -45.61 -9.15
N ARG A 4 24.31 -46.11 -10.09
CA ARG A 4 25.74 -46.45 -9.85
C ARG A 4 26.48 -45.17 -9.46
N ALA A 5 27.35 -45.25 -8.46
CA ALA A 5 28.24 -44.18 -8.06
C ALA A 5 29.22 -43.80 -9.21
N PRO A 6 29.58 -42.52 -9.38
CA PRO A 6 30.53 -42.12 -10.39
C PRO A 6 31.93 -42.67 -10.04
N VAL A 7 32.63 -43.13 -11.08
CA VAL A 7 33.98 -43.75 -10.98
C VAL A 7 34.95 -42.86 -11.76
N THR A 8 36.16 -42.63 -11.26
CA THR A 8 37.23 -41.93 -11.99
C THR A 8 37.74 -42.77 -13.15
N LYS A 9 38.50 -42.17 -14.11
CA LYS A 9 39.10 -42.88 -15.24
C LYS A 9 39.99 -44.04 -14.86
N ASP A 10 40.44 -44.10 -13.57
CA ASP A 10 41.33 -45.16 -13.05
C ASP A 10 40.54 -46.22 -12.23
N GLY A 11 39.22 -46.28 -12.35
CA GLY A 11 38.38 -47.33 -11.79
C GLY A 11 38.11 -47.28 -10.28
N LYS A 12 38.50 -46.21 -9.60
CA LYS A 12 38.24 -46.04 -8.13
C LYS A 12 36.93 -45.31 -7.86
N VAL A 13 36.20 -45.75 -6.85
CA VAL A 13 34.95 -45.12 -6.42
C VAL A 13 35.27 -43.80 -5.69
N VAL A 14 34.62 -42.72 -6.08
CA VAL A 14 34.85 -41.38 -5.50
C VAL A 14 34.13 -41.27 -4.16
N ASP A 15 34.88 -40.99 -3.07
CA ASP A 15 34.32 -40.83 -1.72
C ASP A 15 33.69 -39.41 -1.58
N ARG A 16 32.38 -39.37 -1.36
CA ARG A 16 31.59 -38.10 -1.26
C ARG A 16 31.97 -37.19 -0.09
N LEU A 17 32.71 -37.71 0.89
CA LEU A 17 33.11 -36.88 2.04
C LEU A 17 34.31 -35.98 1.74
N GLN A 18 35.11 -36.27 0.70
CA GLN A 18 36.24 -35.42 0.30
C GLN A 18 35.83 -34.29 -0.67
N GLU A 19 34.71 -34.42 -1.37
CA GLU A 19 34.21 -33.36 -2.25
C GLU A 19 33.54 -32.18 -1.47
N SER A 20 32.94 -32.46 -0.30
CA SER A 20 32.30 -31.40 0.50
C SER A 20 33.32 -30.44 1.13
N THR A 21 34.55 -30.86 1.34
CA THR A 21 35.62 -30.01 1.89
C THR A 21 36.30 -29.12 0.84
N ARG A 22 36.18 -29.46 -0.46
CA ARG A 22 36.75 -28.64 -1.55
C ARG A 22 35.83 -27.48 -1.98
N ILE A 23 34.54 -27.59 -1.72
CA ILE A 23 33.52 -26.55 -2.08
C ILE A 23 33.52 -25.36 -1.11
N ASN A 24 34.04 -25.53 0.09
CA ASN A 24 34.07 -24.51 1.15
C ASN A 24 35.39 -23.72 1.27
N GLN A 25 36.31 -23.85 0.32
CA GLN A 25 37.50 -22.98 0.32
C GLN A 25 37.21 -21.71 -0.50
N PRO A 26 37.55 -20.51 0.01
CA PRO A 26 37.39 -19.27 -0.74
C PRO A 26 38.30 -19.28 -1.97
N PHE A 27 37.72 -18.94 -3.09
CA PHE A 27 38.40 -18.81 -4.38
C PHE A 27 39.60 -17.87 -4.28
N LYS A 28 40.82 -18.37 -4.48
CA LYS A 28 42.05 -17.57 -4.65
C LYS A 28 42.27 -17.33 -6.15
N PRO A 29 42.28 -16.10 -6.64
CA PRO A 29 42.60 -15.84 -8.05
C PRO A 29 44.07 -16.23 -8.35
N PRO A 30 44.36 -16.71 -9.55
CA PRO A 30 45.72 -17.08 -9.94
C PRO A 30 46.61 -15.83 -10.02
N THR A 31 47.77 -15.90 -9.38
CA THR A 31 48.76 -14.85 -9.24
C THR A 31 49.75 -14.77 -10.40
N THR A 32 49.32 -14.93 -11.64
CA THR A 32 50.20 -14.73 -12.81
C THR A 32 49.59 -13.72 -13.75
N ILE A 33 50.05 -12.47 -13.61
CA ILE A 33 49.75 -11.38 -14.54
C ILE A 33 50.63 -11.56 -15.77
N VAL A 34 50.06 -12.03 -16.88
CA VAL A 34 50.69 -11.91 -18.19
C VAL A 34 50.30 -10.54 -18.73
N GLN A 35 51.25 -9.61 -18.72
CA GLN A 35 51.11 -8.32 -19.39
C GLN A 35 50.96 -8.53 -20.90
N ARG A 36 49.76 -8.18 -21.42
CA ARG A 36 49.58 -7.97 -22.86
C ARG A 36 49.54 -6.48 -23.09
N ASP A 37 50.52 -5.97 -23.77
CA ASP A 37 50.58 -4.61 -24.31
C ASP A 37 49.42 -4.39 -25.27
N GLN A 38 48.50 -3.50 -24.89
CA GLN A 38 47.50 -2.93 -25.79
C GLN A 38 47.76 -1.41 -25.94
N PRO A 39 47.73 -0.87 -27.15
CA PRO A 39 48.00 0.54 -27.38
C PRO A 39 46.94 1.45 -26.79
N GLN A 40 47.38 2.39 -25.99
CA GLN A 40 46.51 3.40 -25.33
C GLN A 40 45.86 4.35 -26.34
N ARG A 41 44.56 4.35 -26.46
CA ARG A 41 43.78 5.39 -27.13
C ARG A 41 43.70 6.62 -26.22
N LYS A 42 44.36 7.70 -26.54
CA LYS A 42 44.24 9.01 -25.89
C LYS A 42 42.86 9.60 -26.11
N ARG A 43 42.07 9.69 -25.06
CA ARG A 43 40.81 10.44 -25.04
C ARG A 43 41.12 11.92 -24.74
N LYS A 44 40.82 12.81 -25.68
CA LYS A 44 40.80 14.27 -25.43
C LYS A 44 39.61 14.60 -24.55
N ARG A 45 39.90 15.20 -23.37
CA ARG A 45 38.88 15.84 -22.50
C ARG A 45 38.48 17.15 -23.16
N VAL A 46 37.19 17.31 -23.46
CA VAL A 46 36.59 18.60 -23.81
C VAL A 46 36.15 19.27 -22.52
N SER A 47 36.73 20.43 -22.22
CA SER A 47 36.40 21.28 -21.10
C SER A 47 35.30 22.26 -21.54
N TYR A 48 34.14 22.20 -20.90
CA TYR A 48 33.13 23.26 -20.99
C TYR A 48 33.37 24.28 -19.86
N LYS A 49 33.96 25.43 -20.20
CA LYS A 49 33.86 26.66 -19.40
C LYS A 49 32.84 27.58 -20.06
N GLY A 50 32.04 28.17 -19.20
CA GLY A 50 30.82 28.86 -19.47
C GLY A 50 30.90 30.12 -20.35
N ALA A 51 29.75 30.58 -20.78
CA ALA A 51 29.44 31.96 -21.03
C ALA A 51 27.97 32.22 -20.77
N GLN A 52 27.74 33.20 -19.96
CA GLN A 52 26.50 33.93 -19.72
C GLN A 52 26.27 34.97 -20.81
N ALA A 53 24.98 35.28 -21.06
CA ALA A 53 24.36 36.54 -21.48
C ALA A 53 24.82 37.15 -22.82
N ASP A 54 23.96 37.49 -23.72
CA ASP A 54 23.06 38.63 -23.74
C ASP A 54 22.19 38.64 -25.00
N LEU A 55 21.07 39.29 -24.85
CA LEU A 55 20.07 39.65 -25.85
C LEU A 55 20.63 40.66 -26.87
N GLU A 56 20.19 40.61 -28.13
CA GLU A 56 19.53 41.68 -28.87
C GLU A 56 19.55 41.48 -30.40
N GLU A 57 18.52 41.98 -30.98
CA GLU A 57 17.98 42.03 -32.33
C GLU A 57 18.93 42.36 -33.49
N SER A 58 18.40 41.98 -34.64
CA SER A 58 18.31 42.65 -35.94
C SER A 58 19.15 42.09 -37.10
N GLY A 59 18.45 41.68 -38.07
CA GLY A 59 18.46 42.13 -39.44
C GLY A 59 19.55 41.68 -40.41
N SER A 60 19.04 41.22 -41.54
CA SER A 60 19.54 41.25 -42.90
C SER A 60 20.59 40.24 -43.41
N GLU A 61 20.13 39.43 -44.31
CA GLU A 61 20.67 39.06 -45.62
C GLU A 61 22.21 39.04 -45.79
N ASP A 62 22.78 37.87 -46.13
CA ASP A 62 23.32 37.61 -47.44
C ASP A 62 23.92 36.20 -47.57
N GLU A 63 23.92 35.74 -48.80
CA GLU A 63 24.29 34.48 -49.39
C GLU A 63 25.68 34.02 -49.08
N ASP A 64 25.85 32.73 -48.91
CA ASP A 64 26.75 31.77 -49.62
C ASP A 64 27.02 30.55 -48.69
N GLY A 65 26.27 29.50 -48.95
CA GLY A 65 26.46 28.18 -48.37
C GLY A 65 26.87 27.13 -49.40
N PRO A 66 27.78 26.21 -49.10
CA PRO A 66 28.30 25.25 -50.06
C PRO A 66 27.22 24.19 -50.42
N LYS A 67 27.09 23.95 -51.74
CA LYS A 67 26.21 23.02 -52.43
C LYS A 67 26.21 21.62 -51.81
N LYS A 68 25.08 21.20 -51.23
CA LYS A 68 24.80 19.80 -50.87
C LYS A 68 24.67 18.96 -52.15
N LYS A 69 25.58 17.98 -52.34
CA LYS A 69 25.46 16.97 -53.39
C LYS A 69 24.20 16.16 -53.19
N LYS A 70 23.32 16.20 -54.20
CA LYS A 70 22.11 15.35 -54.27
C LYS A 70 22.52 13.88 -54.33
N LYS A 71 22.04 13.08 -53.40
CA LYS A 71 22.22 11.62 -53.45
C LYS A 71 21.39 11.06 -54.59
N LYS A 72 22.00 10.26 -55.43
CA LYS A 72 21.30 9.47 -56.48
C LYS A 72 20.46 8.39 -55.80
N LEU A 73 19.20 8.33 -56.16
CA LEU A 73 18.28 7.25 -55.81
C LEU A 73 18.20 6.25 -56.95
N ASP A 74 18.09 4.96 -56.67
CA ASP A 74 17.82 3.91 -57.65
C ASP A 74 16.39 3.98 -58.20
N LYS A 75 16.06 3.16 -59.17
CA LYS A 75 14.74 3.12 -59.84
C LYS A 75 13.57 2.76 -58.90
N HIS A 76 13.85 2.40 -57.62
CA HIS A 76 12.88 2.01 -56.60
C HIS A 76 12.89 2.93 -55.39
N GLY A 77 13.62 4.05 -55.43
CA GLY A 77 13.59 5.06 -54.35
C GLY A 77 14.51 4.83 -53.17
N TYR A 78 15.43 3.88 -53.23
CA TYR A 78 16.41 3.60 -52.14
C TYR A 78 17.76 4.28 -52.38
N VAL A 79 18.46 4.64 -51.31
CA VAL A 79 19.78 5.28 -51.35
C VAL A 79 20.85 4.21 -51.63
N GLU A 80 21.57 4.31 -52.79
CA GLU A 80 22.71 3.44 -53.07
C GLU A 80 23.80 3.61 -52.00
N ARG A 81 24.15 2.49 -51.38
CA ARG A 81 25.34 2.44 -50.47
C ARG A 81 26.58 2.07 -51.29
N PRO A 82 27.72 2.70 -51.04
CA PRO A 82 28.99 2.26 -51.70
C PRO A 82 29.29 0.83 -51.31
N ARG A 83 29.62 0.01 -52.30
CA ARG A 83 30.12 -1.36 -52.08
C ARG A 83 31.51 -1.27 -51.49
N ASP A 84 31.70 -1.66 -50.25
CA ASP A 84 33.04 -1.87 -49.69
C ASP A 84 33.67 -3.08 -50.36
N SER A 85 34.82 -2.87 -51.01
CA SER A 85 35.60 -3.86 -51.78
C SER A 85 36.33 -4.92 -50.93
N ASN A 86 36.05 -5.01 -49.61
CA ASN A 86 36.74 -5.90 -48.67
C ASN A 86 35.84 -6.92 -47.95
N VAL A 87 34.74 -7.33 -48.55
CA VAL A 87 33.98 -8.48 -48.09
C VAL A 87 34.58 -9.75 -48.68
N LYS A 88 35.23 -10.57 -47.84
CA LYS A 88 35.65 -11.92 -48.23
C LYS A 88 34.45 -12.68 -48.78
N GLN A 89 34.44 -12.98 -50.08
CA GLN A 89 33.47 -13.85 -50.71
C GLN A 89 33.67 -15.26 -50.15
N TYR A 90 32.76 -15.75 -49.36
CA TYR A 90 32.69 -17.17 -49.06
C TYR A 90 32.25 -17.91 -50.33
N PRO A 91 32.83 -19.09 -50.63
CA PRO A 91 32.44 -19.84 -51.80
C PRO A 91 30.95 -20.21 -51.73
N VAL A 92 30.18 -19.69 -52.68
CA VAL A 92 28.80 -20.12 -52.87
C VAL A 92 28.82 -21.55 -53.37
N PHE A 93 28.50 -22.49 -52.49
CA PHE A 93 28.23 -23.87 -52.94
C PHE A 93 27.04 -23.79 -53.91
N LYS A 94 27.33 -23.98 -55.19
CA LYS A 94 26.30 -24.26 -56.19
C LYS A 94 25.67 -25.61 -55.80
N VAL A 95 24.53 -25.53 -55.13
CA VAL A 95 23.67 -26.71 -54.96
C VAL A 95 23.21 -27.10 -56.33
N LYS A 96 23.68 -28.23 -56.83
CA LYS A 96 23.12 -28.85 -58.04
C LYS A 96 21.63 -29.02 -57.87
N PRO A 97 20.79 -28.75 -58.85
CA PRO A 97 19.37 -28.98 -58.72
C PRO A 97 19.17 -30.43 -58.29
N PHE A 98 18.47 -30.62 -57.16
CA PHE A 98 18.09 -31.92 -56.66
C PHE A 98 17.07 -32.50 -57.63
N ASP A 99 17.53 -33.24 -58.62
CA ASP A 99 16.70 -34.21 -59.33
C ASP A 99 16.39 -35.32 -58.35
N HIS A 100 15.11 -35.53 -58.18
CA HIS A 100 14.45 -36.64 -57.49
C HIS A 100 14.18 -36.55 -56.01
N VAL A 101 13.03 -35.97 -55.78
CA VAL A 101 12.15 -36.39 -54.64
C VAL A 101 11.39 -37.68 -55.09
N SER A 102 12.04 -38.65 -55.61
CA SER A 102 11.43 -39.94 -55.98
C SER A 102 12.07 -41.13 -55.26
N ARG A 103 12.78 -40.88 -54.15
CA ARG A 103 13.06 -42.00 -53.27
C ARG A 103 11.82 -42.24 -52.42
N LYS A 104 11.07 -43.28 -52.73
CA LYS A 104 10.03 -43.86 -51.88
C LYS A 104 10.60 -43.94 -50.46
N PHE A 105 10.07 -43.20 -49.49
CA PHE A 105 10.32 -43.46 -48.11
C PHE A 105 9.65 -44.82 -47.80
N SER A 106 10.43 -45.90 -47.84
CA SER A 106 9.96 -47.17 -47.31
C SER A 106 10.00 -47.06 -45.78
N ILE A 107 8.83 -47.14 -45.17
CA ILE A 107 8.73 -47.34 -43.74
C ILE A 107 9.43 -48.67 -43.41
N PRO A 108 10.36 -48.73 -42.45
CA PRO A 108 10.97 -49.99 -42.06
C PRO A 108 9.86 -50.96 -41.59
N GLU A 109 9.68 -52.03 -42.32
CA GLU A 109 8.76 -53.10 -41.93
C GLU A 109 9.36 -53.84 -40.71
N MET A 110 8.67 -53.73 -39.58
CA MET A 110 9.02 -54.56 -38.43
C MET A 110 8.49 -55.96 -38.65
N ARG A 111 9.42 -56.94 -38.65
CA ARG A 111 9.07 -58.37 -38.73
C ARG A 111 9.25 -59.02 -37.36
N ASN A 112 8.35 -59.95 -37.02
CA ASN A 112 8.50 -60.78 -35.84
C ASN A 112 9.64 -61.80 -36.01
N LYS A 113 10.00 -62.58 -35.01
CA LYS A 113 11.07 -63.55 -35.05
C LYS A 113 10.85 -64.65 -36.11
N ASP A 114 9.62 -64.79 -36.53
CA ASP A 114 9.17 -65.84 -37.49
C ASP A 114 9.11 -65.29 -38.95
N GLY A 115 9.49 -64.03 -39.15
CA GLY A 115 9.61 -63.42 -40.51
C GLY A 115 8.33 -62.73 -41.00
N ASP A 116 7.22 -62.75 -40.26
CA ASP A 116 5.96 -62.17 -40.67
C ASP A 116 5.94 -60.68 -40.40
N ILE A 117 5.34 -59.91 -41.31
CA ILE A 117 5.15 -58.47 -41.23
C ILE A 117 4.14 -58.17 -40.10
N ILE A 118 4.58 -57.54 -39.00
CA ILE A 118 3.69 -57.04 -37.99
C ILE A 118 2.89 -55.92 -38.61
N PRO A 119 1.55 -56.02 -38.74
CA PRO A 119 0.74 -54.93 -39.25
C PRO A 119 0.83 -53.78 -38.26
N THR A 120 1.57 -52.76 -38.62
CA THR A 120 1.54 -51.48 -37.93
C THR A 120 0.13 -50.92 -38.11
N ILE A 121 -0.70 -50.98 -37.09
CA ILE A 121 -1.96 -50.26 -37.04
C ILE A 121 -1.59 -48.77 -37.12
N LEU A 122 -1.46 -48.25 -38.31
CA LEU A 122 -1.42 -46.82 -38.58
C LEU A 122 -2.82 -46.30 -38.20
N SER A 123 -2.98 -45.92 -36.93
CA SER A 123 -4.05 -45.00 -36.58
C SER A 123 -4.01 -43.86 -37.60
N ASN A 124 -5.15 -43.40 -38.08
CA ASN A 124 -5.35 -42.34 -39.07
C ASN A 124 -4.69 -40.98 -38.73
N ALA A 125 -3.47 -40.98 -38.29
CA ALA A 125 -2.66 -39.79 -38.04
C ALA A 125 -2.00 -39.39 -39.35
N ALA A 126 -2.43 -38.29 -39.99
CA ALA A 126 -1.75 -37.70 -41.09
C ALA A 126 -0.28 -37.44 -40.76
N LEU A 127 0.63 -37.77 -41.68
CA LEU A 127 2.08 -37.55 -41.55
C LEU A 127 2.31 -36.08 -41.07
N GLY A 128 2.95 -35.89 -39.91
CA GLY A 128 3.25 -34.58 -39.34
C GLY A 128 2.40 -34.15 -38.14
N ILE A 129 1.34 -34.86 -37.83
CA ILE A 129 0.58 -34.62 -36.60
C ILE A 129 1.13 -35.55 -35.53
N ARG A 130 1.94 -35.05 -34.61
CA ARG A 130 2.25 -35.75 -33.37
C ARG A 130 0.92 -36.07 -32.67
N PRO A 131 0.63 -37.34 -32.32
CA PRO A 131 -0.51 -37.59 -31.46
C PRO A 131 -0.35 -36.72 -30.24
N LEU A 132 -1.37 -35.92 -29.96
CA LEU A 132 -1.45 -35.19 -28.69
C LEU A 132 -1.31 -36.22 -27.59
N ALA A 133 -0.12 -36.34 -27.01
CA ALA A 133 0.03 -37.11 -25.78
C ALA A 133 -1.09 -36.68 -24.85
N ASN A 134 -1.83 -37.60 -24.27
CA ASN A 134 -2.79 -37.31 -23.21
C ASN A 134 -1.97 -36.77 -22.02
N ILE A 135 -1.60 -35.49 -22.09
CA ILE A 135 -0.92 -34.83 -21.00
C ILE A 135 -1.98 -34.61 -19.93
N ILE A 136 -1.90 -35.43 -18.89
CA ILE A 136 -2.73 -35.23 -17.68
C ILE A 136 -2.38 -33.82 -17.17
N PRO A 137 -3.37 -32.90 -17.12
CA PRO A 137 -3.14 -31.55 -16.60
C PRO A 137 -2.63 -31.64 -15.16
N ARG A 138 -1.53 -30.96 -14.89
CA ARG A 138 -0.92 -30.91 -13.55
C ARG A 138 -0.92 -29.49 -13.03
N PRO A 139 -1.13 -29.29 -11.71
CA PRO A 139 -0.97 -28.00 -11.07
C PRO A 139 0.50 -27.52 -11.20
N LEU A 140 0.72 -26.20 -11.13
CA LEU A 140 2.08 -25.62 -11.23
C LEU A 140 2.94 -25.99 -10.00
N HIS A 141 2.32 -26.07 -8.83
CA HIS A 141 2.94 -26.48 -7.57
C HIS A 141 2.14 -27.65 -6.99
N ASP A 142 2.83 -28.55 -6.30
CA ASP A 142 2.21 -29.73 -5.71
C ASP A 142 1.33 -29.33 -4.53
N PRO A 143 0.02 -29.64 -4.54
CA PRO A 143 -0.89 -29.34 -3.44
C PRO A 143 -0.64 -30.21 -2.19
N MET A 144 0.16 -31.28 -2.30
CA MET A 144 0.47 -32.21 -1.20
C MET A 144 1.80 -31.91 -0.49
N GLU A 145 2.53 -30.86 -0.87
CA GLU A 145 3.74 -30.46 -0.15
C GLU A 145 3.40 -29.94 1.26
N ASP A 146 4.30 -30.16 2.24
CA ASP A 146 4.12 -29.79 3.66
C ASP A 146 3.72 -28.32 3.91
N HIS A 147 4.08 -27.42 3.00
CA HIS A 147 3.78 -25.98 3.11
C HIS A 147 2.84 -25.48 2.01
N ALA A 148 2.15 -26.40 1.32
CA ALA A 148 1.25 -26.01 0.24
C ALA A 148 0.02 -25.28 0.80
N ILE A 149 -0.26 -24.11 0.25
CA ILE A 149 -1.47 -23.35 0.55
C ILE A 149 -2.35 -23.38 -0.69
N VAL A 150 -3.38 -24.20 -0.65
CA VAL A 150 -4.33 -24.35 -1.74
C VAL A 150 -5.33 -23.19 -1.70
N LEU A 151 -5.49 -22.50 -2.82
CA LEU A 151 -6.43 -21.40 -3.01
C LEU A 151 -7.71 -21.84 -3.73
N TYR A 152 -7.60 -22.84 -4.60
CA TYR A 152 -8.68 -23.46 -5.33
C TYR A 152 -8.41 -24.95 -5.45
N ASP A 153 -9.39 -25.76 -5.12
CA ASP A 153 -9.36 -27.19 -5.27
C ASP A 153 -10.58 -27.65 -6.09
N PRO A 154 -10.37 -28.22 -7.30
CA PRO A 154 -11.48 -28.63 -8.14
C PRO A 154 -12.35 -29.72 -7.50
N THR A 155 -11.84 -30.45 -6.51
CA THR A 155 -12.59 -31.51 -5.81
C THR A 155 -13.55 -30.98 -4.75
N ILE A 156 -13.30 -29.77 -4.25
CA ILE A 156 -14.08 -29.13 -3.17
C ILE A 156 -14.87 -27.95 -3.72
N ASP A 157 -14.20 -27.01 -4.43
CA ASP A 157 -14.78 -25.74 -4.86
C ASP A 157 -15.74 -25.89 -6.06
N ASP A 158 -15.65 -26.98 -6.82
CA ASP A 158 -16.55 -27.31 -7.95
C ASP A 158 -17.63 -28.34 -7.57
N ARG A 159 -17.77 -28.68 -6.29
CA ARG A 159 -18.91 -29.51 -5.87
C ARG A 159 -20.18 -28.72 -6.05
N GLU A 160 -20.96 -29.16 -7.04
CA GLU A 160 -22.31 -28.66 -7.23
C GLU A 160 -23.12 -28.95 -5.96
N THR A 161 -23.87 -27.95 -5.52
CA THR A 161 -24.86 -28.18 -4.49
C THR A 161 -25.92 -29.16 -5.01
N ASP A 162 -26.52 -29.95 -4.13
CA ASP A 162 -27.57 -30.92 -4.54
C ASP A 162 -28.74 -30.24 -5.25
N GLU A 163 -28.94 -28.95 -5.03
CA GLU A 163 -29.96 -28.14 -5.71
C GLU A 163 -29.54 -27.79 -7.14
N GLU A 164 -28.31 -27.34 -7.36
CA GLU A 164 -27.76 -27.01 -8.69
C GLU A 164 -27.69 -28.30 -9.55
N ARG A 165 -27.36 -29.43 -8.94
CA ARG A 165 -27.35 -30.73 -9.60
C ARG A 165 -28.75 -31.13 -10.09
N LYS A 166 -29.77 -30.95 -9.23
CA LYS A 166 -31.16 -31.22 -9.59
C LYS A 166 -31.70 -30.27 -10.68
N GLU A 167 -31.30 -29.01 -10.66
CA GLU A 167 -31.67 -28.04 -11.71
C GLU A 167 -31.00 -28.36 -13.03
N ARG A 168 -29.70 -28.72 -13.02
CA ARG A 168 -28.99 -29.16 -14.22
C ARG A 168 -29.58 -30.45 -14.81
N GLU A 169 -29.88 -31.46 -13.95
CA GLU A 169 -30.52 -32.68 -14.38
C GLU A 169 -31.89 -32.40 -15.00
N LYS A 170 -32.69 -31.44 -14.46
CA LYS A 170 -33.95 -30.99 -15.06
C LYS A 170 -33.77 -30.28 -16.38
N GLU A 171 -32.75 -29.38 -16.51
CA GLU A 171 -32.46 -28.73 -17.78
C GLU A 171 -31.94 -29.69 -18.84
N GLU A 172 -31.05 -30.64 -18.47
CA GLU A 172 -30.58 -31.67 -19.40
C GLU A 172 -31.72 -32.61 -19.83
N ALA A 173 -32.63 -32.94 -18.92
CA ALA A 173 -33.84 -33.73 -19.26
C ALA A 173 -34.77 -32.94 -20.19
N LYS A 174 -34.96 -31.63 -19.98
CA LYS A 174 -35.73 -30.76 -20.84
C LYS A 174 -35.09 -30.58 -22.23
N GLN A 175 -33.78 -30.42 -22.30
CA GLN A 175 -33.06 -30.36 -23.58
C GLN A 175 -33.09 -31.67 -24.34
N LYS A 176 -33.01 -32.83 -23.63
CA LYS A 176 -33.17 -34.14 -24.26
C LYS A 176 -34.57 -34.33 -24.79
N ALA A 177 -35.58 -33.94 -24.02
CA ALA A 177 -36.98 -34.03 -24.46
C ALA A 177 -37.27 -33.10 -25.66
N GLU A 178 -36.72 -31.91 -25.69
CA GLU A 178 -36.78 -31.01 -26.83
C GLU A 178 -36.02 -31.52 -28.08
N GLN A 179 -34.88 -32.21 -27.85
CA GLN A 179 -34.11 -32.81 -28.90
C GLN A 179 -34.81 -34.03 -29.51
N GLU A 180 -35.41 -34.90 -28.68
CA GLU A 180 -36.22 -36.01 -29.07
C GLU A 180 -37.54 -35.57 -29.80
N ALA A 181 -38.16 -34.49 -29.34
CA ALA A 181 -39.28 -33.87 -30.01
C ALA A 181 -38.90 -33.33 -31.38
N ARG A 182 -37.71 -32.68 -31.50
CA ARG A 182 -37.19 -32.21 -32.81
C ARG A 182 -36.79 -33.36 -33.76
N GLU A 183 -36.26 -34.49 -33.19
CA GLU A 183 -35.91 -35.67 -33.99
C GLU A 183 -37.18 -36.41 -34.46
N LYS A 184 -38.25 -36.45 -33.67
CA LYS A 184 -39.55 -37.00 -34.09
C LYS A 184 -40.28 -36.18 -35.13
N THR A 185 -40.05 -34.86 -35.16
CA THR A 185 -40.58 -33.95 -36.19
C THR A 185 -39.73 -33.85 -37.44
N ALA A 186 -38.50 -34.28 -37.40
CA ALA A 186 -37.53 -34.26 -38.49
C ALA A 186 -37.54 -35.52 -39.38
N GLY A 187 -38.66 -36.26 -39.43
CA GLY A 187 -38.86 -37.26 -40.44
C GLY A 187 -39.07 -36.64 -41.81
N LEU A 188 -38.02 -36.42 -42.54
CA LEU A 188 -37.78 -36.46 -43.97
C LEU A 188 -36.53 -35.63 -44.32
N TYR A 189 -35.76 -36.14 -45.23
CA TYR A 189 -34.53 -35.63 -45.82
C TYR A 189 -34.50 -34.10 -45.97
N ASN A 190 -33.60 -33.43 -45.26
CA ASN A 190 -33.39 -32.00 -45.34
C ASN A 190 -32.13 -31.70 -46.19
N PRO A 191 -32.29 -31.21 -47.44
CA PRO A 191 -31.22 -31.02 -48.41
C PRO A 191 -30.21 -29.93 -48.05
N HIS A 192 -30.42 -29.23 -46.94
CA HIS A 192 -29.53 -28.12 -46.48
C HIS A 192 -28.66 -28.51 -45.32
N LYS A 193 -28.60 -29.78 -44.91
CA LYS A 193 -27.61 -30.22 -43.90
C LYS A 193 -26.21 -30.14 -44.50
N SER A 194 -25.30 -29.40 -43.89
CA SER A 194 -23.94 -29.31 -44.37
C SER A 194 -23.24 -30.68 -44.28
N LEU A 195 -22.33 -30.97 -45.21
CA LEU A 195 -21.57 -32.22 -45.24
C LEU A 195 -20.84 -32.50 -43.88
N LYS A 196 -20.57 -31.46 -43.11
CA LYS A 196 -19.99 -31.51 -41.76
C LYS A 196 -20.93 -32.04 -40.69
N GLU A 197 -22.25 -31.87 -40.87
CA GLU A 197 -23.28 -32.41 -40.00
C GLU A 197 -23.62 -33.87 -40.36
N LEU A 198 -23.55 -34.17 -41.68
CA LEU A 198 -23.80 -35.53 -42.19
C LEU A 198 -22.64 -36.50 -41.87
N LEU A 199 -21.40 -36.03 -41.82
CA LEU A 199 -20.21 -36.85 -41.48
C LEU A 199 -19.98 -37.00 -39.99
N GLY A 200 -20.99 -36.76 -39.17
CA GLY A 200 -20.85 -36.90 -37.72
C GLY A 200 -19.78 -35.96 -37.15
N GLY A 201 -19.70 -34.75 -37.77
CA GLY A 201 -18.90 -33.66 -37.22
C GLY A 201 -19.37 -33.44 -35.78
N GLY A 202 -18.69 -34.13 -34.90
CA GLY A 202 -18.99 -34.17 -33.49
C GLY A 202 -19.24 -32.74 -33.03
N LYS A 203 -20.34 -32.55 -32.36
CA LYS A 203 -20.52 -31.39 -31.49
C LYS A 203 -19.13 -31.13 -30.93
N ASP A 204 -18.57 -29.96 -31.23
CA ASP A 204 -17.45 -29.39 -30.49
C ASP A 204 -17.89 -29.40 -29.03
N ARG A 205 -17.86 -30.56 -28.37
CA ARG A 205 -17.63 -30.57 -26.94
C ARG A 205 -16.33 -29.82 -26.82
N LYS A 206 -16.40 -28.52 -26.58
CA LYS A 206 -15.29 -27.76 -26.03
C LYS A 206 -14.80 -28.69 -24.93
N LYS A 207 -13.70 -29.43 -25.18
CA LYS A 207 -13.10 -30.31 -24.17
C LYS A 207 -12.92 -29.40 -22.99
N GLN A 208 -13.81 -29.57 -22.02
CA GLN A 208 -13.73 -28.87 -20.75
C GLN A 208 -12.40 -29.31 -20.21
N ARG A 209 -11.40 -28.43 -20.29
CA ARG A 209 -10.04 -28.77 -19.88
C ARG A 209 -10.16 -29.07 -18.40
N ASP A 210 -9.65 -30.23 -18.00
CA ASP A 210 -9.70 -30.63 -16.60
C ASP A 210 -9.13 -29.52 -15.74
N LYS A 211 -9.85 -29.14 -14.72
CA LYS A 211 -9.45 -28.11 -13.79
C LYS A 211 -8.37 -28.65 -12.86
N VAL A 212 -7.44 -27.81 -12.48
CA VAL A 212 -6.31 -28.17 -11.60
C VAL A 212 -6.31 -27.27 -10.37
N ALA A 213 -5.75 -27.79 -9.28
CA ALA A 213 -5.58 -27.01 -8.05
C ALA A 213 -4.68 -25.79 -8.29
N VAL A 214 -5.02 -24.68 -7.66
CA VAL A 214 -4.22 -23.45 -7.63
C VAL A 214 -3.59 -23.31 -6.26
N VAL A 215 -2.25 -23.26 -6.23
CA VAL A 215 -1.45 -23.28 -5.01
C VAL A 215 -0.53 -22.06 -4.96
N ILE A 216 -0.38 -21.45 -3.79
CA ILE A 216 0.58 -20.35 -3.60
C ILE A 216 2.00 -20.86 -3.82
N ASP A 217 2.84 -20.03 -4.49
CA ASP A 217 4.26 -20.35 -4.71
C ASP A 217 4.95 -20.72 -3.37
N PRO A 218 5.67 -21.84 -3.29
CA PRO A 218 6.35 -22.31 -2.07
C PRO A 218 7.28 -21.29 -1.43
N ARG A 219 7.86 -20.38 -2.22
CA ARG A 219 8.70 -19.28 -1.70
C ARG A 219 7.93 -18.31 -0.85
N LEU A 220 6.65 -18.08 -1.17
CA LEU A 220 5.77 -17.17 -0.45
C LEU A 220 5.03 -17.90 0.67
N SER A 221 4.59 -19.14 0.45
CA SER A 221 3.84 -19.91 1.45
C SER A 221 4.62 -20.11 2.75
N LYS A 222 5.95 -20.30 2.67
CA LYS A 222 6.85 -20.45 3.84
C LYS A 222 6.98 -19.20 4.71
N VAL A 223 6.65 -18.04 4.16
CA VAL A 223 6.85 -16.73 4.83
C VAL A 223 5.53 -16.13 5.31
N LEU A 224 4.41 -16.53 4.70
CA LEU A 224 3.08 -16.02 5.04
C LEU A 224 2.65 -16.47 6.44
N ARG A 225 2.23 -15.52 7.25
CA ARG A 225 1.62 -15.78 8.56
C ARG A 225 0.17 -16.26 8.41
N PRO A 226 -0.41 -16.96 9.40
CA PRO A 226 -1.77 -17.50 9.30
C PRO A 226 -2.83 -16.49 8.83
N HIS A 227 -2.86 -15.30 9.43
CA HIS A 227 -3.78 -14.24 9.00
C HIS A 227 -3.52 -13.76 7.57
N GLN A 228 -2.27 -13.78 7.11
CA GLN A 228 -1.93 -13.41 5.72
C GLN A 228 -2.40 -14.48 4.74
N VAL A 229 -2.32 -15.75 5.12
CA VAL A 229 -2.87 -16.87 4.33
C VAL A 229 -4.37 -16.70 4.13
N GLU A 230 -5.11 -16.43 5.21
CA GLU A 230 -6.56 -16.15 5.15
C GLU A 230 -6.84 -14.94 4.23
N GLY A 231 -6.05 -13.88 4.34
CA GLY A 231 -6.18 -12.72 3.49
C GLY A 231 -5.94 -13.03 2.00
N VAL A 232 -4.92 -13.81 1.67
CA VAL A 232 -4.68 -14.22 0.28
C VAL A 232 -5.81 -15.11 -0.24
N LYS A 233 -6.33 -16.04 0.57
CA LYS A 233 -7.50 -16.85 0.23
C LYS A 233 -8.73 -15.98 -0.06
N PHE A 234 -8.99 -15.00 0.81
CA PHE A 234 -10.07 -14.05 0.61
C PHE A 234 -9.90 -13.26 -0.69
N LEU A 235 -8.72 -12.66 -0.92
CA LEU A 235 -8.43 -11.91 -2.13
C LEU A 235 -8.58 -12.76 -3.40
N TYR A 236 -8.11 -14.00 -3.36
CA TYR A 236 -8.22 -14.92 -4.50
C TYR A 236 -9.68 -15.26 -4.79
N LYS A 237 -10.44 -15.69 -3.79
CA LYS A 237 -11.86 -16.02 -3.95
C LYS A 237 -12.67 -14.84 -4.47
N SER A 238 -12.44 -13.63 -3.92
CA SER A 238 -13.13 -12.43 -4.40
C SER A 238 -12.74 -12.07 -5.84
N THR A 239 -11.45 -12.08 -6.19
CA THR A 239 -10.99 -11.68 -7.53
C THR A 239 -11.26 -12.73 -8.62
N THR A 240 -11.59 -13.95 -8.25
CA THR A 240 -12.00 -15.02 -9.18
C THR A 240 -13.52 -15.18 -9.31
N GLY A 241 -14.30 -14.43 -8.52
CA GLY A 241 -15.76 -14.46 -8.57
C GLY A 241 -16.38 -15.65 -7.82
N MET A 242 -15.63 -16.31 -6.93
CA MET A 242 -16.10 -17.45 -6.14
C MET A 242 -16.94 -17.02 -4.93
N VAL A 243 -16.93 -15.74 -4.55
CA VAL A 243 -17.70 -15.23 -3.40
C VAL A 243 -19.09 -14.77 -3.83
N VAL A 244 -19.13 -13.99 -4.89
CA VAL A 244 -20.40 -13.51 -5.50
C VAL A 244 -20.24 -13.57 -7.00
N GLU A 245 -21.20 -14.14 -7.65
CA GLU A 245 -21.21 -14.30 -9.10
C GLU A 245 -21.12 -12.93 -9.81
N ASN A 246 -20.31 -12.84 -10.85
CA ASN A 246 -20.06 -11.63 -11.66
C ASN A 246 -19.45 -10.44 -10.89
N GLN A 247 -19.02 -10.61 -9.64
CA GLN A 247 -18.30 -9.60 -8.86
C GLN A 247 -16.83 -10.05 -8.65
N TYR A 248 -15.89 -9.17 -8.98
CA TYR A 248 -14.45 -9.51 -9.00
C TYR A 248 -13.60 -8.50 -8.22
N GLY A 249 -14.23 -7.66 -7.41
CA GLY A 249 -13.57 -6.64 -6.62
C GLY A 249 -13.63 -6.92 -5.13
N CYS A 250 -12.65 -6.39 -4.39
CA CYS A 250 -12.65 -6.45 -2.92
C CYS A 250 -11.85 -5.31 -2.31
N ILE A 251 -12.07 -5.11 -1.01
CA ILE A 251 -11.38 -4.13 -0.19
C ILE A 251 -10.65 -4.85 0.94
N MET A 252 -9.33 -4.70 0.98
CA MET A 252 -8.53 -5.15 2.11
C MET A 252 -8.34 -3.97 3.07
N ALA A 253 -9.11 -4.01 4.15
CA ALA A 253 -9.20 -2.98 5.17
C ALA A 253 -8.35 -3.27 6.41
N ASP A 254 -7.43 -4.21 6.32
CA ASP A 254 -6.50 -4.56 7.40
C ASP A 254 -5.77 -3.33 7.92
N GLU A 255 -5.58 -3.25 9.22
CA GLU A 255 -4.78 -2.17 9.81
C GLU A 255 -3.33 -2.19 9.32
N MET A 256 -2.62 -1.10 9.53
CA MET A 256 -1.24 -0.98 9.06
C MET A 256 -0.32 -1.95 9.82
N GLY A 257 0.66 -2.51 9.12
CA GLY A 257 1.60 -3.48 9.70
C GLY A 257 1.23 -4.95 9.45
N LEU A 258 -0.01 -5.28 9.09
CA LEU A 258 -0.48 -6.66 8.85
C LEU A 258 0.03 -7.29 7.54
N GLY A 259 0.84 -6.58 6.77
CA GLY A 259 1.49 -7.14 5.57
C GLY A 259 0.60 -7.18 4.34
N LYS A 260 -0.28 -6.18 4.14
CA LYS A 260 -1.13 -6.05 2.94
C LYS A 260 -0.35 -6.19 1.63
N THR A 261 0.81 -5.55 1.54
CA THR A 261 1.68 -5.59 0.36
C THR A 261 2.10 -7.02 0.00
N LEU A 262 2.55 -7.82 0.98
CA LEU A 262 2.94 -9.21 0.77
C LEU A 262 1.77 -10.08 0.32
N GLN A 263 0.60 -9.90 0.94
CA GLN A 263 -0.62 -10.61 0.56
C GLN A 263 -1.00 -10.30 -0.90
N CYS A 264 -0.91 -9.04 -1.32
CA CYS A 264 -1.17 -8.64 -2.70
C CYS A 264 -0.12 -9.15 -3.69
N ILE A 265 1.15 -9.23 -3.28
CA ILE A 265 2.20 -9.81 -4.11
C ILE A 265 1.92 -11.32 -4.31
N ALA A 266 1.50 -12.02 -3.28
CA ALA A 266 1.12 -13.44 -3.38
C ALA A 266 -0.08 -13.65 -4.31
N LEU A 267 -1.13 -12.82 -4.18
CA LEU A 267 -2.26 -12.83 -5.11
C LEU A 267 -1.82 -12.56 -6.54
N LEU A 268 -1.12 -11.46 -6.76
CA LEU A 268 -0.65 -11.00 -8.08
C LEU A 268 0.17 -12.08 -8.78
N TRP A 269 1.14 -12.65 -8.08
CA TRP A 269 2.01 -13.70 -8.60
C TRP A 269 1.21 -14.94 -8.99
N THR A 270 0.28 -15.35 -8.13
CA THR A 270 -0.59 -16.50 -8.41
C THR A 270 -1.45 -16.27 -9.65
N LEU A 271 -2.11 -15.11 -9.77
CA LEU A 271 -2.98 -14.79 -10.91
C LEU A 271 -2.21 -14.68 -12.24
N LEU A 272 -0.96 -14.20 -12.21
CA LEU A 272 -0.08 -14.10 -13.39
C LEU A 272 0.47 -15.46 -13.84
N LYS A 273 0.56 -16.45 -12.96
CA LYS A 273 1.19 -17.75 -13.25
C LYS A 273 0.22 -18.89 -13.36
N GLN A 274 -0.93 -18.81 -12.70
CA GLN A 274 -1.84 -19.92 -12.55
C GLN A 274 -3.31 -19.52 -12.81
N SER A 275 -4.08 -20.50 -13.18
CA SER A 275 -5.55 -20.47 -13.15
C SER A 275 -6.06 -21.89 -12.91
N PRO A 276 -7.35 -22.07 -12.61
CA PRO A 276 -7.96 -23.41 -12.58
C PRO A 276 -7.77 -24.20 -13.87
N HIS A 277 -7.48 -23.55 -14.99
CA HIS A 277 -7.19 -24.23 -16.25
C HIS A 277 -5.67 -24.39 -16.45
N ALA A 278 -5.21 -25.61 -16.43
CA ALA A 278 -3.79 -25.94 -16.58
C ALA A 278 -3.11 -25.20 -17.74
N GLY A 279 -1.91 -24.65 -17.47
CA GLY A 279 -1.09 -23.96 -18.47
C GLY A 279 -1.62 -22.60 -18.92
N LYS A 280 -2.61 -22.02 -18.23
CA LYS A 280 -3.10 -20.65 -18.46
C LYS A 280 -2.93 -19.81 -17.20
N ALA A 281 -2.63 -18.53 -17.38
CA ALA A 281 -2.71 -17.54 -16.32
C ALA A 281 -4.14 -17.00 -16.20
N THR A 282 -4.50 -16.49 -15.04
CA THR A 282 -5.78 -15.80 -14.81
C THR A 282 -5.77 -14.41 -15.38
N ILE A 283 -4.61 -13.74 -15.33
CA ILE A 283 -4.39 -12.38 -15.84
C ILE A 283 -3.07 -12.29 -16.60
N ASP A 284 -3.00 -11.40 -17.57
CA ASP A 284 -1.77 -11.12 -18.33
C ASP A 284 -1.08 -9.84 -17.86
N LYS A 285 -1.85 -8.83 -17.48
CA LYS A 285 -1.37 -7.51 -17.09
C LYS A 285 -2.00 -7.03 -15.79
N CYS A 286 -1.19 -6.33 -14.98
CA CYS A 286 -1.62 -5.69 -13.75
C CYS A 286 -1.13 -4.25 -13.67
N ILE A 287 -1.95 -3.36 -13.09
CA ILE A 287 -1.54 -2.01 -12.70
C ILE A 287 -1.58 -1.92 -11.18
N ILE A 288 -0.51 -1.41 -10.58
CA ILE A 288 -0.44 -1.03 -9.17
C ILE A 288 -0.47 0.49 -9.11
N ALA A 289 -1.61 1.03 -8.69
CA ALA A 289 -1.81 2.46 -8.44
C ALA A 289 -1.53 2.75 -6.96
N CYS A 290 -0.59 3.64 -6.68
CA CYS A 290 -0.18 3.96 -5.32
C CYS A 290 0.22 5.44 -5.19
N PRO A 291 0.38 5.99 -3.98
CA PRO A 291 1.02 7.30 -3.80
C PRO A 291 2.40 7.35 -4.45
N SER A 292 2.78 8.50 -5.01
CA SER A 292 4.06 8.69 -5.73
C SER A 292 5.29 8.27 -4.93
N THR A 293 5.22 8.38 -3.62
CA THR A 293 6.28 8.00 -2.67
C THR A 293 6.43 6.49 -2.52
N LEU A 294 5.37 5.72 -2.79
CA LEU A 294 5.37 4.26 -2.64
C LEU A 294 5.72 3.51 -3.93
N VAL A 295 5.80 4.19 -5.08
CA VAL A 295 6.10 3.56 -6.38
C VAL A 295 7.40 2.74 -6.33
N LYS A 296 8.47 3.30 -5.79
CA LYS A 296 9.73 2.57 -5.63
C LYS A 296 9.68 1.49 -4.56
N ASN A 297 8.94 1.73 -3.49
CA ASN A 297 8.76 0.75 -2.43
C ASN A 297 8.09 -0.51 -2.97
N TRP A 298 7.03 -0.38 -3.77
CA TRP A 298 6.39 -1.52 -4.42
C TRP A 298 7.35 -2.29 -5.33
N ALA A 299 8.18 -1.59 -6.12
CA ALA A 299 9.19 -2.23 -6.96
C ALA A 299 10.21 -3.02 -6.12
N ASN A 300 10.69 -2.45 -5.01
CA ASN A 300 11.63 -3.10 -4.11
C ASN A 300 10.99 -4.31 -3.40
N GLU A 301 9.73 -4.21 -2.96
CA GLU A 301 9.02 -5.32 -2.32
C GLU A 301 8.80 -6.49 -3.31
N LEU A 302 8.50 -6.23 -4.58
CA LEU A 302 8.43 -7.28 -5.60
C LEU A 302 9.77 -8.04 -5.72
N VAL A 303 10.89 -7.30 -5.77
CA VAL A 303 12.22 -7.90 -5.84
C VAL A 303 12.57 -8.66 -4.56
N LYS A 304 12.23 -8.12 -3.40
CA LYS A 304 12.48 -8.73 -2.07
C LYS A 304 11.81 -10.09 -1.93
N TRP A 305 10.53 -10.19 -2.31
CA TRP A 305 9.73 -11.39 -2.07
C TRP A 305 9.79 -12.42 -3.20
N LEU A 306 9.91 -11.98 -4.45
CA LEU A 306 9.94 -12.87 -5.60
C LEU A 306 11.35 -13.15 -6.12
N GLY A 307 12.32 -12.32 -5.75
CA GLY A 307 13.68 -12.39 -6.25
C GLY A 307 13.92 -11.44 -7.43
N LYS A 308 15.19 -11.10 -7.63
CA LYS A 308 15.64 -10.25 -8.74
C LYS A 308 15.30 -10.90 -10.08
N ASP A 309 14.83 -10.12 -11.04
CA ASP A 309 14.51 -10.52 -12.42
C ASP A 309 13.39 -11.57 -12.57
N THR A 310 12.72 -11.97 -11.49
CA THR A 310 11.61 -12.95 -11.55
C THR A 310 10.33 -12.34 -12.09
N LEU A 311 10.02 -11.10 -11.69
CA LEU A 311 8.85 -10.34 -12.14
C LEU A 311 9.26 -8.92 -12.51
N PRO A 312 9.67 -8.69 -13.77
CA PRO A 312 10.03 -7.36 -14.23
C PRO A 312 8.80 -6.44 -14.22
N ALA A 313 8.91 -5.30 -13.54
CA ALA A 313 7.87 -4.31 -13.47
C ALA A 313 8.24 -3.03 -14.22
N LEU A 314 7.28 -2.45 -14.95
CA LEU A 314 7.40 -1.13 -15.54
C LEU A 314 7.15 -0.07 -14.45
N VAL A 315 8.20 0.55 -13.96
CA VAL A 315 8.12 1.58 -12.91
C VAL A 315 8.05 2.96 -13.53
N ILE A 316 6.96 3.71 -13.25
CA ILE A 316 6.75 5.07 -13.72
C ILE A 316 6.84 6.02 -12.52
N ASP A 317 8.05 6.55 -12.28
CA ASP A 317 8.35 7.39 -11.11
C ASP A 317 8.31 8.90 -11.41
N GLY A 318 7.87 9.30 -12.60
CA GLY A 318 7.71 10.71 -12.99
C GLY A 318 9.02 11.46 -13.26
N LYS A 319 10.18 10.77 -13.30
CA LYS A 319 11.49 11.39 -13.55
C LYS A 319 11.87 11.42 -15.03
N GLY A 320 11.27 10.56 -15.85
CA GLY A 320 11.48 10.56 -17.29
C GLY A 320 10.73 11.72 -17.96
N GLY A 321 11.24 12.16 -19.10
CA GLY A 321 10.52 13.11 -19.93
C GLY A 321 9.11 12.60 -20.30
N LYS A 322 8.14 13.52 -20.48
CA LYS A 322 6.76 13.14 -20.80
C LYS A 322 6.68 12.25 -22.05
N GLY A 323 7.52 12.51 -23.08
CA GLY A 323 7.60 11.70 -24.30
C GLY A 323 8.10 10.28 -24.05
N GLU A 324 9.19 10.12 -23.27
CA GLU A 324 9.73 8.80 -22.91
C GLU A 324 8.74 7.97 -22.10
N THR A 325 8.02 8.61 -21.18
CA THR A 325 6.97 7.94 -20.39
C THR A 325 5.85 7.44 -21.29
N LEU A 326 5.36 8.25 -22.20
CA LEU A 326 4.31 7.87 -23.15
C LEU A 326 4.76 6.74 -24.08
N GLU A 327 6.00 6.75 -24.55
CA GLU A 327 6.54 5.67 -25.37
C GLU A 327 6.61 4.34 -24.60
N LYS A 328 7.08 4.36 -23.36
CA LYS A 328 7.12 3.17 -22.49
C LYS A 328 5.72 2.61 -22.25
N VAL A 329 4.75 3.48 -21.96
CA VAL A 329 3.35 3.09 -21.76
C VAL A 329 2.74 2.58 -23.07
N GLY A 330 2.99 3.23 -24.19
CA GLY A 330 2.52 2.77 -25.50
C GLY A 330 3.02 1.37 -25.84
N ARG A 331 4.31 1.09 -25.61
CA ARG A 331 4.89 -0.26 -25.74
C ARG A 331 4.23 -1.27 -24.82
N TRP A 332 3.98 -0.89 -23.56
CA TRP A 332 3.30 -1.75 -22.60
C TRP A 332 1.86 -2.06 -23.00
N VAL A 333 1.13 -1.08 -23.52
CA VAL A 333 -0.25 -1.25 -24.01
C VAL A 333 -0.30 -2.19 -25.21
N ALA A 334 0.61 -2.01 -26.19
CA ALA A 334 0.66 -2.81 -27.41
C ALA A 334 1.14 -4.27 -27.17
N ALA A 335 1.90 -4.53 -26.09
CA ALA A 335 2.38 -5.87 -25.78
C ALA A 335 1.21 -6.81 -25.48
N GLY A 336 1.19 -8.00 -26.07
CA GLY A 336 0.17 -9.04 -25.82
C GLY A 336 0.77 -10.45 -25.84
N GLY A 337 0.15 -11.38 -25.11
CA GLY A 337 0.57 -12.78 -25.07
C GLY A 337 2.04 -12.97 -24.68
N ARG A 338 2.81 -13.65 -25.52
CA ARG A 338 4.24 -13.93 -25.26
C ARG A 338 5.16 -12.70 -25.33
N ASN A 339 4.70 -11.58 -25.88
CA ASN A 339 5.49 -10.35 -26.02
C ASN A 339 5.40 -9.45 -24.78
N ILE A 340 4.72 -9.86 -23.73
CA ILE A 340 4.62 -9.10 -22.46
C ILE A 340 5.92 -9.30 -21.69
N THR A 341 6.81 -8.32 -21.77
CA THR A 341 8.08 -8.31 -21.01
C THR A 341 7.90 -7.80 -19.58
N HIS A 342 6.97 -6.87 -19.37
CA HIS A 342 6.67 -6.27 -18.07
C HIS A 342 5.18 -6.46 -17.77
N PRO A 343 4.76 -7.55 -17.11
CA PRO A 343 3.35 -7.79 -16.84
C PRO A 343 2.76 -6.84 -15.79
N VAL A 344 3.60 -6.19 -14.99
CA VAL A 344 3.17 -5.25 -13.93
C VAL A 344 3.62 -3.84 -14.27
N MET A 345 2.72 -2.87 -14.18
CA MET A 345 3.01 -1.44 -14.22
C MET A 345 2.77 -0.82 -12.84
N ILE A 346 3.76 -0.14 -12.28
CA ILE A 346 3.66 0.56 -11.00
C ILE A 346 3.69 2.06 -11.27
N VAL A 347 2.64 2.75 -10.84
CA VAL A 347 2.42 4.15 -11.21
C VAL A 347 1.71 4.93 -10.10
N SER A 348 1.93 6.24 -10.00
CA SER A 348 1.18 7.08 -9.05
C SER A 348 -0.23 7.38 -9.56
N TYR A 349 -1.17 7.64 -8.63
CA TYR A 349 -2.54 8.04 -8.99
C TYR A 349 -2.58 9.25 -9.93
N GLU A 350 -1.75 10.25 -9.65
CA GLU A 350 -1.67 11.47 -10.44
C GLU A 350 -1.17 11.19 -11.86
N THR A 351 -0.14 10.36 -11.99
CA THR A 351 0.41 9.96 -13.29
C THR A 351 -0.58 9.06 -14.03
N LEU A 352 -1.20 8.09 -13.34
CA LEU A 352 -2.19 7.19 -13.94
C LEU A 352 -3.38 7.96 -14.51
N ARG A 353 -3.84 8.99 -13.79
CA ARG A 353 -4.88 9.91 -14.29
C ARG A 353 -4.47 10.57 -15.61
N THR A 354 -3.23 11.02 -15.75
CA THR A 354 -2.75 11.65 -16.99
C THR A 354 -2.56 10.65 -18.14
N LEU A 355 -2.38 9.37 -17.82
CA LEU A 355 -2.17 8.28 -18.78
C LEU A 355 -3.45 7.53 -19.12
N SER A 356 -4.56 7.80 -18.43
CA SER A 356 -5.80 7.02 -18.56
C SER A 356 -6.32 6.94 -19.99
N SER A 357 -6.24 8.02 -20.77
CA SER A 357 -6.65 8.06 -22.17
C SER A 357 -5.89 7.06 -23.06
N TYR A 358 -4.64 6.77 -22.79
CA TYR A 358 -3.83 5.80 -23.52
C TYR A 358 -4.13 4.35 -23.10
N LEU A 359 -4.76 4.15 -21.94
CA LEU A 359 -5.05 2.85 -21.36
C LEU A 359 -6.47 2.36 -21.61
N LEU A 360 -7.38 3.19 -22.14
CA LEU A 360 -8.79 2.85 -22.33
C LEU A 360 -9.00 1.56 -23.13
N ASN A 361 -8.22 1.37 -24.19
CA ASN A 361 -8.33 0.21 -25.08
C ASN A 361 -7.48 -0.99 -24.61
N CYS A 362 -6.79 -0.89 -23.47
CA CYS A 362 -5.98 -1.97 -22.93
C CYS A 362 -6.79 -2.78 -21.92
N THR A 363 -6.91 -4.08 -22.15
CA THR A 363 -7.49 -4.98 -21.14
C THR A 363 -6.51 -5.20 -20.00
N ILE A 364 -6.88 -4.74 -18.80
CA ILE A 364 -6.09 -4.86 -17.59
C ILE A 364 -6.71 -5.96 -16.73
N GLY A 365 -5.96 -7.02 -16.47
CA GLY A 365 -6.46 -8.17 -15.72
C GLY A 365 -6.71 -7.88 -14.24
N LEU A 366 -5.89 -6.99 -13.62
CA LEU A 366 -5.99 -6.62 -12.20
C LEU A 366 -5.53 -5.18 -12.00
N LEU A 367 -6.30 -4.42 -11.21
CA LEU A 367 -5.93 -3.11 -10.71
C LEU A 367 -5.82 -3.19 -9.18
N LEU A 368 -4.62 -2.97 -8.64
CA LEU A 368 -4.36 -2.83 -7.22
C LEU A 368 -4.28 -1.34 -6.88
N CYS A 369 -5.12 -0.88 -5.96
CA CYS A 369 -5.16 0.50 -5.49
C CYS A 369 -4.66 0.60 -4.05
N ASP A 370 -3.39 0.97 -3.86
CA ASP A 370 -2.82 1.15 -2.53
C ASP A 370 -3.13 2.54 -1.96
N GLU A 371 -3.39 2.63 -0.64
CA GLU A 371 -3.95 3.83 0.02
C GLU A 371 -5.24 4.30 -0.67
N GLY A 372 -6.17 3.36 -0.85
CA GLY A 372 -7.37 3.52 -1.66
C GLY A 372 -8.38 4.55 -1.16
N GLN A 373 -8.22 5.09 0.06
CA GLN A 373 -9.01 6.23 0.54
C GLN A 373 -8.90 7.46 -0.36
N ARG A 374 -7.95 7.49 -1.30
CA ARG A 374 -7.90 8.50 -2.37
C ARG A 374 -9.04 8.44 -3.37
N LEU A 375 -9.76 7.32 -3.40
CA LEU A 375 -10.90 7.07 -4.29
C LEU A 375 -12.26 7.29 -3.59
N LYS A 376 -12.28 7.84 -2.39
CA LYS A 376 -13.47 8.06 -1.59
C LYS A 376 -14.48 9.05 -2.20
N ASN A 377 -14.05 9.95 -3.05
CA ASN A 377 -14.91 10.90 -3.77
C ASN A 377 -15.09 10.47 -5.22
N SER A 378 -16.31 10.00 -5.56
CA SER A 378 -16.69 9.57 -6.89
C SER A 378 -16.64 10.70 -7.95
N GLU A 379 -16.74 11.96 -7.53
CA GLU A 379 -16.67 13.13 -8.40
C GLU A 379 -15.23 13.55 -8.70
N SER A 380 -14.25 13.00 -8.01
CA SER A 380 -12.85 13.33 -8.23
C SER A 380 -12.38 12.86 -9.61
N LEU A 381 -11.57 13.69 -10.28
CA LEU A 381 -10.98 13.36 -11.58
C LEU A 381 -10.17 12.05 -11.52
N THR A 382 -9.59 11.74 -10.38
CA THR A 382 -8.83 10.48 -10.18
C THR A 382 -9.76 9.28 -10.19
N PHE A 383 -10.87 9.34 -9.46
CA PHE A 383 -11.87 8.27 -9.45
C PHE A 383 -12.42 8.03 -10.85
N GLN A 384 -12.89 9.08 -11.52
CA GLN A 384 -13.47 9.01 -12.87
C GLN A 384 -12.49 8.41 -13.87
N SER A 385 -11.23 8.84 -13.86
CA SER A 385 -10.20 8.34 -14.75
C SER A 385 -9.88 6.85 -14.53
N LEU A 386 -9.83 6.39 -13.28
CA LEU A 386 -9.56 5.00 -12.97
C LEU A 386 -10.80 4.12 -13.20
N ASN A 387 -11.98 4.63 -12.92
CA ASN A 387 -13.22 3.91 -13.14
C ASN A 387 -13.51 3.64 -14.63
N GLY A 388 -13.06 4.54 -15.52
CA GLY A 388 -13.15 4.38 -16.97
C GLY A 388 -12.18 3.38 -17.59
N LEU A 389 -11.23 2.83 -16.84
CA LEU A 389 -10.30 1.80 -17.35
C LEU A 389 -11.00 0.47 -17.57
N ASN A 390 -10.63 -0.25 -18.63
CA ASN A 390 -11.13 -1.60 -18.90
C ASN A 390 -10.48 -2.63 -17.95
N VAL A 391 -11.00 -2.67 -16.73
CA VAL A 391 -10.51 -3.54 -15.64
C VAL A 391 -11.67 -4.31 -15.02
N ARG A 392 -11.56 -5.64 -15.00
CA ARG A 392 -12.56 -6.49 -14.35
C ARG A 392 -12.30 -6.69 -12.86
N ARG A 393 -11.03 -6.86 -12.45
CA ARG A 393 -10.64 -7.16 -11.07
C ARG A 393 -10.03 -5.95 -10.40
N ARG A 394 -10.64 -5.49 -9.31
CA ARG A 394 -10.20 -4.31 -8.57
C ARG A 394 -9.98 -4.64 -7.10
N VAL A 395 -8.78 -4.42 -6.60
CA VAL A 395 -8.43 -4.61 -5.19
C VAL A 395 -8.03 -3.28 -4.60
N ILE A 396 -8.74 -2.87 -3.58
CA ILE A 396 -8.47 -1.63 -2.83
C ILE A 396 -7.79 -2.00 -1.53
N LEU A 397 -6.64 -1.38 -1.26
CA LEU A 397 -5.93 -1.49 0.01
C LEU A 397 -6.11 -0.19 0.79
N SER A 398 -6.64 -0.28 1.98
CA SER A 398 -6.81 0.87 2.87
C SER A 398 -6.60 0.43 4.32
N GLY A 399 -5.95 1.25 5.13
CA GLY A 399 -5.89 1.02 6.57
C GLY A 399 -7.17 1.48 7.28
N THR A 400 -7.96 2.31 6.60
CA THR A 400 -9.19 2.92 7.12
C THR A 400 -10.16 3.09 5.95
N PRO A 401 -10.98 2.08 5.64
CA PRO A 401 -11.89 2.12 4.49
C PRO A 401 -12.99 3.17 4.66
N ILE A 402 -13.37 3.43 5.89
CA ILE A 402 -14.36 4.44 6.24
C ILE A 402 -13.66 5.44 7.16
N GLN A 403 -13.53 6.67 6.69
CA GLN A 403 -12.94 7.72 7.50
C GLN A 403 -14.02 8.65 8.04
N ASN A 404 -15.07 8.92 7.28
CA ASN A 404 -15.93 10.05 7.61
C ASN A 404 -17.40 9.91 7.21
N ASP A 405 -17.76 9.24 6.12
CA ASP A 405 -19.11 9.33 5.57
C ASP A 405 -19.54 8.03 4.87
N LEU A 406 -20.82 7.65 4.99
CA LEU A 406 -21.41 6.50 4.29
C LEU A 406 -21.37 6.68 2.76
N SER A 407 -21.43 7.93 2.27
CA SER A 407 -21.33 8.19 0.84
C SER A 407 -19.90 7.99 0.30
N GLU A 408 -18.85 8.25 1.10
CA GLU A 408 -17.46 7.90 0.78
C GLU A 408 -17.29 6.38 0.74
N TYR A 409 -17.90 5.68 1.68
CA TYR A 409 -17.91 4.22 1.73
C TYR A 409 -18.59 3.60 0.50
N PHE A 410 -19.77 4.10 0.13
CA PHE A 410 -20.44 3.71 -1.10
C PHE A 410 -19.51 3.89 -2.31
N SER A 411 -18.81 5.01 -2.42
CA SER A 411 -17.91 5.27 -3.55
C SER A 411 -16.79 4.23 -3.66
N LEU A 412 -16.22 3.78 -2.53
CA LEU A 412 -15.20 2.72 -2.54
C LEU A 412 -15.78 1.36 -2.90
N LEU A 413 -16.98 1.03 -2.41
CA LEU A 413 -17.67 -0.22 -2.72
C LEU A 413 -18.07 -0.28 -4.19
N ASP A 414 -18.65 0.79 -4.72
CA ASP A 414 -19.04 0.90 -6.12
C ASP A 414 -17.81 0.89 -7.05
N PHE A 415 -16.68 1.48 -6.62
CA PHE A 415 -15.43 1.34 -7.38
C PHE A 415 -14.94 -0.10 -7.41
N ALA A 416 -15.01 -0.84 -6.30
CA ALA A 416 -14.58 -2.23 -6.25
C ALA A 416 -15.50 -3.13 -7.08
N ASN A 417 -16.80 -3.04 -6.85
CA ASN A 417 -17.85 -3.83 -7.49
C ASN A 417 -18.96 -2.91 -8.03
N PRO A 418 -18.81 -2.40 -9.25
CA PRO A 418 -19.77 -1.46 -9.83
C PRO A 418 -21.21 -1.99 -9.85
N ASN A 419 -22.15 -1.14 -9.44
CA ASN A 419 -23.60 -1.41 -9.42
C ASN A 419 -24.05 -2.52 -8.45
N PHE A 420 -23.20 -3.05 -7.58
CA PHE A 420 -23.59 -4.10 -6.63
C PHE A 420 -24.63 -3.62 -5.59
N LEU A 421 -24.48 -2.40 -5.09
CA LEU A 421 -25.40 -1.77 -4.15
C LEU A 421 -26.45 -0.86 -4.84
N GLY A 422 -26.57 -0.97 -6.15
CA GLY A 422 -27.42 -0.09 -6.95
C GLY A 422 -26.81 1.30 -7.18
N SER A 423 -27.63 2.27 -7.55
CA SER A 423 -27.19 3.65 -7.74
C SER A 423 -26.93 4.35 -6.38
N LYS A 424 -26.16 5.46 -6.41
CA LYS A 424 -25.93 6.30 -5.22
C LYS A 424 -27.24 6.76 -4.57
N ASN A 425 -28.28 7.02 -5.38
CA ASN A 425 -29.59 7.41 -4.86
C ASN A 425 -30.34 6.25 -4.20
N ASP A 426 -30.18 5.02 -4.70
CA ASP A 426 -30.79 3.84 -4.11
C ASP A 426 -30.11 3.52 -2.79
N PHE A 427 -28.78 3.57 -2.74
CA PHE A 427 -28.02 3.41 -1.50
C PHE A 427 -28.45 4.44 -0.44
N ARG A 428 -28.59 5.71 -0.83
CA ARG A 428 -29.02 6.78 0.07
C ARG A 428 -30.41 6.52 0.63
N LYS A 429 -31.37 6.08 -0.20
CA LYS A 429 -32.74 5.77 0.25
C LYS A 429 -32.79 4.53 1.15
N ASN A 430 -32.09 3.47 0.77
CA ASN A 430 -32.21 2.17 1.41
C ASN A 430 -31.42 2.05 2.72
N PHE A 431 -30.27 2.75 2.81
CA PHE A 431 -29.33 2.62 3.91
C PHE A 431 -28.97 3.97 4.55
N GLU A 432 -28.42 4.93 3.80
CA GLU A 432 -27.81 6.14 4.36
C GLU A 432 -28.80 6.96 5.20
N ASN A 433 -29.99 7.26 4.68
CA ASN A 433 -30.99 8.09 5.36
C ASN A 433 -31.50 7.44 6.66
N ALA A 434 -31.77 6.12 6.66
CA ALA A 434 -32.25 5.40 7.83
C ALA A 434 -31.15 5.34 8.90
N ILE A 435 -29.92 5.07 8.49
CA ILE A 435 -28.77 5.01 9.39
C ILE A 435 -28.48 6.39 10.00
N ILE A 436 -28.50 7.46 9.25
CA ILE A 436 -28.25 8.82 9.74
C ILE A 436 -29.35 9.26 10.73
N ARG A 437 -30.63 9.02 10.43
CA ARG A 437 -31.75 9.39 11.32
C ARG A 437 -31.69 8.69 12.67
N GLY A 438 -31.31 7.41 12.70
CA GLY A 438 -31.19 6.66 13.95
C GLY A 438 -30.04 7.11 14.85
N ARG A 439 -29.22 7.99 14.35
CA ARG A 439 -28.01 8.49 15.01
C ARG A 439 -28.16 9.89 15.61
N ASP A 440 -29.25 10.57 15.30
CA ASP A 440 -29.54 11.83 15.98
C ASP A 440 -29.69 11.58 17.47
N ALA A 441 -29.18 12.51 18.30
CA ALA A 441 -29.21 12.38 19.76
C ALA A 441 -30.64 12.27 20.27
N ASP A 442 -31.58 12.86 19.55
CA ASP A 442 -33.02 12.91 19.87
C ASP A 442 -33.85 11.82 19.16
N ALA A 443 -33.20 10.84 18.53
CA ALA A 443 -33.90 9.77 17.82
C ALA A 443 -34.66 8.85 18.80
N SER A 444 -35.90 8.51 18.45
CA SER A 444 -36.70 7.56 19.20
C SER A 444 -36.11 6.13 19.11
N ASP A 445 -36.41 5.31 20.11
CA ASP A 445 -35.89 3.93 20.15
C ASP A 445 -36.30 3.08 18.91
N VAL A 446 -37.44 3.39 18.32
CA VAL A 446 -37.93 2.76 17.09
C VAL A 446 -37.00 3.10 15.91
N ILE A 447 -36.65 4.38 15.77
CA ILE A 447 -35.73 4.83 14.70
C ILE A 447 -34.33 4.27 14.93
N LYS A 448 -33.85 4.16 16.16
CA LYS A 448 -32.58 3.53 16.51
C LYS A 448 -32.58 2.05 16.12
N ALA A 449 -33.63 1.30 16.45
CA ALA A 449 -33.78 -0.10 16.10
C ALA A 449 -33.79 -0.33 14.56
N GLU A 450 -34.50 0.56 13.82
CA GLU A 450 -34.48 0.52 12.35
C GLU A 450 -33.09 0.78 11.79
N SER A 451 -32.39 1.77 12.33
CA SER A 451 -31.01 2.08 11.95
C SER A 451 -30.07 0.88 12.16
N GLU A 452 -30.15 0.22 13.33
CA GLU A 452 -29.35 -0.97 13.64
C GLU A 452 -29.66 -2.13 12.69
N LYS A 453 -30.95 -2.33 12.34
CA LYS A 453 -31.36 -3.35 11.38
C LYS A 453 -30.73 -3.09 10.01
N LYS A 454 -30.84 -1.85 9.52
CA LYS A 454 -30.27 -1.47 8.22
C LYS A 454 -28.74 -1.56 8.21
N LEU A 455 -28.13 -1.30 9.32
CA LEU A 455 -26.71 -1.44 9.53
C LEU A 455 -26.25 -2.89 9.43
N LYS A 456 -26.93 -3.79 10.12
CA LYS A 456 -26.66 -5.24 10.06
C LYS A 456 -26.88 -5.78 8.64
N GLU A 457 -27.91 -5.30 7.95
CA GLU A 457 -28.17 -5.68 6.54
C GLU A 457 -27.03 -5.26 5.63
N LEU A 458 -26.63 -3.99 5.71
CA LEU A 458 -25.46 -3.47 4.96
C LEU A 458 -24.18 -4.21 5.30
N GLY A 459 -23.90 -4.42 6.59
CA GLY A 459 -22.75 -5.16 7.06
C GLY A 459 -22.68 -6.57 6.49
N GLY A 460 -23.81 -7.31 6.45
CA GLY A 460 -23.88 -8.64 5.88
C GLY A 460 -23.61 -8.69 4.36
N LEU A 461 -24.07 -7.67 3.62
CA LEU A 461 -23.79 -7.55 2.18
C LEU A 461 -22.31 -7.27 1.92
N VAL A 462 -21.74 -6.36 2.69
CA VAL A 462 -20.40 -5.83 2.47
C VAL A 462 -19.32 -6.77 3.00
N ALA A 463 -19.58 -7.53 4.07
CA ALA A 463 -18.67 -8.53 4.63
C ALA A 463 -18.13 -9.54 3.60
N LYS A 464 -18.88 -9.74 2.50
CA LYS A 464 -18.44 -10.62 1.40
C LYS A 464 -17.26 -10.05 0.61
N PHE A 465 -17.06 -8.73 0.61
CA PHE A 465 -16.02 -8.06 -0.20
C PHE A 465 -14.97 -7.34 0.62
N ILE A 466 -15.17 -7.20 1.93
CA ILE A 466 -14.23 -6.50 2.81
C ILE A 466 -13.66 -7.48 3.81
N ILE A 467 -12.35 -7.50 3.92
CA ILE A 467 -11.65 -8.13 5.03
C ILE A 467 -11.00 -7.04 5.87
N ARG A 468 -11.26 -7.07 7.17
CA ARG A 468 -10.66 -6.15 8.14
C ARG A 468 -10.17 -6.91 9.37
N ARG A 469 -8.92 -6.63 9.72
CA ARG A 469 -8.28 -7.17 10.92
C ARG A 469 -7.52 -6.05 11.60
N THR A 470 -7.51 -6.09 12.93
CA THR A 470 -6.84 -5.13 13.79
C THR A 470 -5.40 -5.53 14.08
N ASN A 471 -4.59 -4.56 14.52
CA ASN A 471 -3.20 -4.77 14.88
C ASN A 471 -2.99 -5.70 16.09
N ASP A 472 -4.05 -6.01 16.84
CA ASP A 472 -3.95 -6.94 17.98
C ASP A 472 -3.40 -8.31 17.57
N LEU A 473 -3.61 -8.71 16.32
CA LEU A 473 -3.01 -9.94 15.78
C LEU A 473 -1.47 -9.91 15.75
N LEU A 474 -0.87 -8.72 15.72
CA LEU A 474 0.58 -8.57 15.70
C LEU A 474 1.21 -8.76 17.06
N SER A 475 0.46 -8.64 18.15
CA SER A 475 0.96 -8.84 19.52
C SER A 475 1.58 -10.22 19.73
N LYS A 476 1.11 -11.24 18.96
CA LYS A 476 1.69 -12.59 18.97
C LYS A 476 3.08 -12.69 18.33
N TYR A 477 3.51 -11.70 17.58
CA TYR A 477 4.72 -11.75 16.75
C TYR A 477 5.68 -10.60 17.00
N LEU A 478 5.23 -9.52 17.61
CA LEU A 478 6.01 -8.33 17.90
C LEU A 478 6.22 -8.16 19.42
N PRO A 479 7.27 -7.46 19.81
CA PRO A 479 7.45 -7.07 21.20
C PRO A 479 6.26 -6.26 21.72
N VAL A 480 6.09 -6.23 23.03
CA VAL A 480 5.01 -5.48 23.69
C VAL A 480 5.07 -4.00 23.30
N LYS A 481 3.90 -3.42 23.04
CA LYS A 481 3.72 -1.99 22.79
C LYS A 481 2.95 -1.36 23.96
N TYR A 482 3.56 -0.35 24.55
CA TYR A 482 2.93 0.52 25.54
C TYR A 482 2.52 1.82 24.84
N GLU A 483 1.23 2.10 24.75
CA GLU A 483 0.72 3.36 24.20
C GLU A 483 0.20 4.22 25.34
N GLN A 484 0.79 5.39 25.51
CA GLN A 484 0.55 6.33 26.60
C GLN A 484 -0.10 7.60 26.03
N VAL A 485 -1.27 7.99 26.51
CA VAL A 485 -1.82 9.33 26.29
C VAL A 485 -1.44 10.17 27.48
N VAL A 486 -0.53 11.11 27.27
CA VAL A 486 0.03 11.95 28.34
C VAL A 486 -0.63 13.31 28.30
N PHE A 487 -1.40 13.62 29.33
CA PHE A 487 -2.05 14.90 29.50
C PHE A 487 -1.07 15.87 30.15
N CYS A 488 -0.71 16.91 29.38
CA CYS A 488 0.28 17.90 29.78
C CYS A 488 -0.40 19.20 30.20
N GLY A 489 -0.13 19.68 31.42
CA GLY A 489 -0.55 20.99 31.88
C GLY A 489 0.05 22.13 31.03
N LEU A 490 -0.65 23.23 30.93
CA LEU A 490 -0.12 24.45 30.30
C LEU A 490 0.89 25.12 31.25
N SER A 491 1.95 25.72 30.69
CA SER A 491 2.81 26.63 31.46
C SER A 491 2.05 27.89 31.86
N GLN A 492 2.51 28.63 32.88
CA GLN A 492 1.84 29.87 33.33
C GLN A 492 1.75 30.90 32.20
N PHE A 493 2.76 30.94 31.33
CA PHE A 493 2.73 31.81 30.17
C PHE A 493 1.71 31.36 29.13
N GLN A 494 1.63 30.06 28.79
CA GLN A 494 0.58 29.53 27.92
C GLN A 494 -0.79 29.78 28.49
N LEU A 495 -0.99 29.60 29.80
CA LEU A 495 -2.25 29.77 30.50
C LEU A 495 -2.75 31.21 30.36
N SER A 496 -1.87 32.19 30.62
CA SER A 496 -2.19 33.62 30.50
C SER A 496 -2.61 33.98 29.06
N LEU A 497 -1.87 33.47 28.06
CA LEU A 497 -2.22 33.70 26.65
C LEU A 497 -3.51 33.00 26.24
N TYR A 498 -3.76 31.79 26.76
CA TYR A 498 -4.97 31.02 26.47
C TYR A 498 -6.22 31.72 27.02
N ARG A 499 -6.16 32.23 28.27
CA ARG A 499 -7.25 33.01 28.90
C ARG A 499 -7.49 34.29 28.08
N LEU A 500 -6.46 35.03 27.72
CA LEU A 500 -6.57 36.22 26.90
C LEU A 500 -7.23 35.90 25.55
N PHE A 501 -6.85 34.79 24.90
CA PHE A 501 -7.42 34.38 23.62
C PHE A 501 -8.92 34.07 23.72
N ILE A 502 -9.34 33.30 24.71
CA ILE A 502 -10.76 32.93 24.90
C ILE A 502 -11.61 34.17 25.23
N SER A 503 -11.09 35.14 25.99
CA SER A 503 -11.77 36.36 26.33
C SER A 503 -11.73 37.44 25.24
N SER A 504 -10.97 37.19 24.14
CA SER A 504 -10.83 38.17 23.06
C SER A 504 -12.16 38.48 22.36
N PRO A 505 -12.42 39.75 21.96
CA PRO A 505 -13.65 40.15 21.28
C PRO A 505 -13.91 39.33 20.00
N GLU A 506 -12.87 38.97 19.26
CA GLU A 506 -12.94 38.21 18.03
C GLU A 506 -13.50 36.79 18.28
N ILE A 507 -13.03 36.13 19.33
CA ILE A 507 -13.52 34.80 19.72
C ILE A 507 -14.95 34.89 20.27
N GLN A 508 -15.26 35.91 21.04
CA GLN A 508 -16.62 36.12 21.50
C GLN A 508 -17.62 36.39 20.37
N ALA A 509 -17.21 37.13 19.35
CA ALA A 509 -17.98 37.34 18.13
C ALA A 509 -18.18 36.05 17.34
N LEU A 510 -17.11 35.24 17.22
CA LEU A 510 -17.15 33.91 16.55
C LEU A 510 -18.15 32.97 17.29
N LEU A 511 -18.15 32.94 18.60
CA LEU A 511 -19.07 32.12 19.41
C LEU A 511 -20.51 32.60 19.31
N ARG A 512 -20.73 33.89 19.06
CA ARG A 512 -22.07 34.48 18.78
C ARG A 512 -22.50 34.23 17.32
N GLY A 513 -21.60 33.79 16.44
CA GLY A 513 -21.88 33.47 15.04
C GLY A 513 -21.82 34.67 14.11
N THR A 514 -21.17 35.76 14.52
CA THR A 514 -21.00 36.99 13.73
C THR A 514 -19.70 37.02 12.91
N ASP A 515 -18.74 36.13 13.25
CA ASP A 515 -17.47 36.01 12.52
C ASP A 515 -17.39 34.65 11.78
N SER A 516 -16.66 34.62 10.65
CA SER A 516 -16.62 33.50 9.68
C SER A 516 -15.31 32.72 9.65
N GLN A 517 -14.36 32.93 10.61
CA GLN A 517 -13.04 32.32 10.55
C GLN A 517 -12.69 31.34 11.71
N PRO A 518 -13.51 30.33 11.98
CA PRO A 518 -13.25 29.37 13.08
C PRO A 518 -11.95 28.59 12.91
N LEU A 519 -11.58 28.25 11.68
CA LEU A 519 -10.36 27.48 11.39
C LEU A 519 -9.06 28.24 11.74
N LYS A 520 -9.05 29.59 11.59
CA LYS A 520 -7.91 30.40 11.99
C LYS A 520 -7.75 30.42 13.51
N ALA A 521 -8.85 30.61 14.25
CA ALA A 521 -8.87 30.58 15.70
C ALA A 521 -8.41 29.22 16.27
N ILE A 522 -8.92 28.12 15.73
CA ILE A 522 -8.52 26.76 16.08
C ILE A 522 -7.01 26.56 15.86
N ASN A 523 -6.48 27.03 14.71
CA ASN A 523 -5.06 26.88 14.38
C ASN A 523 -4.15 27.68 15.32
N ILE A 524 -4.58 28.86 15.74
CA ILE A 524 -3.87 29.68 16.74
C ILE A 524 -3.80 28.93 18.08
N LEU A 525 -4.93 28.42 18.58
CA LEU A 525 -4.96 27.64 19.84
C LEU A 525 -4.10 26.37 19.78
N LYS A 526 -4.16 25.62 18.69
CA LYS A 526 -3.30 24.43 18.52
C LYS A 526 -1.82 24.79 18.53
N LYS A 527 -1.41 25.88 17.90
CA LYS A 527 -0.03 26.36 17.96
C LYS A 527 0.34 26.80 19.37
N LEU A 528 -0.56 27.50 20.07
CA LEU A 528 -0.36 27.92 21.46
C LEU A 528 -0.15 26.74 22.38
N CYS A 529 -0.96 25.67 22.24
CA CYS A 529 -0.81 24.43 22.99
C CYS A 529 0.55 23.78 22.77
N ASN A 530 1.13 23.88 21.55
CA ASN A 530 2.45 23.38 21.31
C ASN A 530 3.53 24.27 21.93
N HIS A 531 3.58 25.54 21.53
CA HIS A 531 4.54 26.51 22.10
C HIS A 531 4.17 27.95 21.69
N PRO A 532 4.21 28.93 22.61
CA PRO A 532 3.90 30.34 22.29
C PRO A 532 4.72 30.94 21.14
N ALA A 533 5.99 30.55 21.02
CA ALA A 533 6.88 31.03 19.94
C ALA A 533 6.42 30.64 18.52
N LEU A 534 5.42 29.78 18.36
CA LEU A 534 4.81 29.44 17.06
C LEU A 534 3.83 30.50 16.56
N LEU A 535 3.47 31.45 17.43
CA LEU A 535 2.58 32.56 17.14
C LEU A 535 3.38 33.81 16.79
N ASN A 536 2.80 34.67 15.94
CA ASN A 536 3.31 35.96 15.66
C ASN A 536 2.67 36.96 16.64
N LEU A 537 3.11 36.92 17.91
CA LEU A 537 2.62 37.87 18.93
C LEU A 537 3.29 39.22 18.75
N PRO A 538 2.57 40.34 18.91
CA PRO A 538 1.17 40.45 19.31
C PRO A 538 0.16 40.42 18.15
N THR A 539 0.58 40.21 16.90
CA THR A 539 -0.29 40.31 15.71
C THR A 539 -1.42 39.27 15.72
N ASP A 540 -1.10 38.01 16.13
CA ASP A 540 -2.07 36.91 16.17
C ASP A 540 -3.00 37.00 17.38
N LEU A 541 -2.63 37.73 18.45
CA LEU A 541 -3.39 37.94 19.68
C LEU A 541 -3.16 39.33 20.24
N ARG A 542 -4.09 40.25 19.97
CA ARG A 542 -4.06 41.61 20.46
C ARG A 542 -4.17 41.65 21.99
N GLY A 543 -3.42 42.54 22.62
CA GLY A 543 -3.38 42.66 24.07
C GLY A 543 -2.39 41.71 24.76
N SER A 544 -1.68 40.88 23.99
CA SER A 544 -0.63 40.02 24.53
C SER A 544 0.66 40.79 24.85
N GLU A 545 0.83 42.03 24.42
CA GLU A 545 2.04 42.85 24.59
C GLU A 545 2.50 42.94 26.06
N LYS A 546 1.53 42.98 26.97
CA LYS A 546 1.78 43.09 28.43
C LYS A 546 2.20 41.78 29.07
N LEU A 547 1.98 40.67 28.38
CA LEU A 547 2.26 39.32 28.84
C LEU A 547 3.58 38.76 28.30
N LEU A 548 4.16 39.43 27.30
CA LEU A 548 5.34 38.92 26.63
C LEU A 548 6.58 39.10 27.53
N PRO A 549 7.37 38.04 27.77
CA PRO A 549 8.70 38.16 28.38
C PRO A 549 9.63 39.02 27.53
N GLU A 550 10.58 39.72 28.16
CA GLU A 550 11.56 40.55 27.44
C GLU A 550 12.37 39.80 26.37
N GLU A 551 12.58 38.50 26.59
CA GLU A 551 13.30 37.60 25.70
C GLU A 551 12.43 37.07 24.54
N PHE A 552 11.13 37.40 24.52
CA PHE A 552 10.21 36.86 23.50
C PHE A 552 10.43 37.56 22.15
N SER A 553 10.96 36.79 21.21
CA SER A 553 11.02 37.21 19.80
C SER A 553 10.14 36.26 18.97
N GLY A 554 8.98 36.82 18.57
CA GLY A 554 8.05 36.03 17.72
C GLY A 554 8.63 35.68 16.35
N MET A 555 7.96 34.75 15.65
CA MET A 555 8.35 34.32 14.29
C MET A 555 8.04 35.36 13.20
N GLY A 556 8.36 36.65 13.39
CA GLY A 556 8.23 37.68 12.35
C GLY A 556 9.08 37.36 11.10
N ALA A 557 8.63 37.82 9.93
CA ALA A 557 9.29 37.56 8.65
C ALA A 557 10.79 37.97 8.61
N ASN A 558 11.19 38.96 9.44
CA ASN A 558 12.55 39.43 9.58
C ASN A 558 13.39 38.61 10.58
N ALA A 559 12.77 37.69 11.30
CA ALA A 559 13.43 36.87 12.30
C ALA A 559 14.17 35.62 11.71
N ARG A 560 13.94 35.29 10.44
CA ARG A 560 14.54 34.08 9.84
C ARG A 560 16.06 34.10 9.75
N GLU A 561 16.68 35.26 9.59
CA GLU A 561 18.15 35.38 9.49
C GLU A 561 18.85 35.67 10.82
N LYS A 562 18.23 36.45 11.73
CA LYS A 562 18.80 36.73 13.05
C LYS A 562 18.65 35.60 14.07
N ASN A 563 17.73 34.67 13.87
CA ASN A 563 17.31 33.66 14.89
C ASN A 563 17.93 32.25 14.75
N ARG A 564 19.02 32.07 13.97
CA ARG A 564 19.67 30.74 13.89
C ARG A 564 20.28 30.27 15.22
N ASN A 565 20.66 31.19 16.09
CA ASN A 565 21.33 30.89 17.37
C ASN A 565 20.41 31.07 18.61
N GLN A 566 19.13 31.36 18.40
CA GLN A 566 18.23 31.58 19.54
C GLN A 566 17.84 30.23 20.19
N THR A 567 18.06 30.12 21.49
CA THR A 567 17.65 29.00 22.31
C THR A 567 16.12 28.95 22.41
N VAL A 568 15.57 27.75 22.51
CA VAL A 568 14.13 27.53 22.78
C VAL A 568 13.94 27.55 24.28
N HIS A 569 13.04 28.39 24.75
CA HIS A 569 12.64 28.45 26.16
C HIS A 569 11.60 27.35 26.44
N CYS A 570 12.04 26.19 26.91
CA CYS A 570 11.16 25.06 27.17
C CYS A 570 10.14 25.36 28.27
N GLU A 571 10.48 26.24 29.21
CA GLU A 571 9.64 26.71 30.31
C GLU A 571 8.36 27.43 29.86
N TRP A 572 8.33 27.91 28.61
CA TRP A 572 7.13 28.53 28.05
C TRP A 572 6.07 27.53 27.60
N SER A 573 6.37 26.23 27.63
CA SER A 573 5.43 25.17 27.23
C SER A 573 5.55 23.95 28.10
N GLY A 574 4.45 23.52 28.72
CA GLY A 574 4.44 22.30 29.52
C GLY A 574 4.85 21.06 28.70
N LYS A 575 4.40 20.96 27.45
CA LYS A 575 4.81 19.85 26.57
C LYS A 575 6.30 19.86 26.26
N PHE A 576 6.92 21.05 26.06
CA PHE A 576 8.35 21.16 25.79
C PHE A 576 9.18 20.82 27.02
N LEU A 577 8.72 21.18 28.23
CA LEU A 577 9.37 20.78 29.49
C LEU A 577 9.42 19.25 29.64
N VAL A 578 8.29 18.58 29.44
CA VAL A 578 8.22 17.10 29.46
C VAL A 578 9.11 16.50 28.38
N LEU A 579 9.07 17.04 27.14
CA LEU A 579 9.91 16.58 26.04
C LEU A 579 11.40 16.71 26.36
N GLU A 580 11.83 17.85 26.91
CA GLU A 580 13.24 18.09 27.25
C GLU A 580 13.75 17.07 28.27
N ARG A 581 12.96 16.80 29.33
CA ARG A 581 13.30 15.78 30.33
C ARG A 581 13.35 14.37 29.74
N PHE A 582 12.38 14.02 28.89
CA PHE A 582 12.37 12.74 28.21
C PHE A 582 13.62 12.56 27.34
N LEU A 583 13.94 13.56 26.50
CA LEU A 583 15.11 13.49 25.63
C LEU A 583 16.41 13.40 26.41
N HIS A 584 16.51 14.13 27.54
CA HIS A 584 17.68 14.07 28.40
C HIS A 584 17.89 12.64 28.97
N ARG A 585 16.83 12.05 29.51
CA ARG A 585 16.89 10.69 30.07
C ARG A 585 17.16 9.64 28.99
N ILE A 586 16.50 9.71 27.85
CA ILE A 586 16.75 8.79 26.73
C ILE A 586 18.23 8.83 26.33
N HIS A 587 18.81 10.03 26.25
CA HIS A 587 20.20 10.20 25.87
C HIS A 587 21.20 9.74 26.94
N SER A 588 20.91 9.98 28.23
CA SER A 588 21.83 9.69 29.34
C SER A 588 21.70 8.28 29.91
N GLU A 589 20.48 7.71 29.91
CA GLU A 589 20.17 6.50 30.67
C GLU A 589 19.88 5.28 29.76
N THR A 590 19.64 5.51 28.46
CA THR A 590 19.22 4.44 27.55
C THR A 590 19.96 4.46 26.21
N ASN A 591 19.89 3.32 25.49
CA ASN A 591 20.30 3.20 24.08
C ASN A 591 19.09 3.18 23.15
N ASP A 592 18.01 3.86 23.52
CA ASP A 592 16.80 3.93 22.74
C ASP A 592 16.87 5.04 21.69
N LYS A 593 16.28 4.79 20.53
CA LYS A 593 16.07 5.82 19.50
C LYS A 593 14.62 6.25 19.51
N ILE A 594 14.39 7.54 19.28
CA ILE A 594 13.05 8.15 19.34
C ILE A 594 12.67 8.85 18.06
N VAL A 595 11.37 8.76 17.72
CA VAL A 595 10.74 9.51 16.63
C VAL A 595 9.85 10.61 17.22
N LEU A 596 10.07 11.86 16.83
CA LEU A 596 9.22 13.00 17.20
C LEU A 596 8.36 13.39 16.01
N ILE A 597 7.05 13.40 16.18
CA ILE A 597 6.08 13.69 15.12
C ILE A 597 5.26 14.92 15.47
N SER A 598 5.13 15.83 14.52
CA SER A 598 4.21 16.99 14.61
C SER A 598 3.51 17.23 13.28
N ASN A 599 2.28 17.75 13.37
CA ASN A 599 1.48 18.22 12.23
C ASN A 599 2.01 19.56 11.66
N TYR A 600 2.78 20.29 12.44
CA TYR A 600 3.34 21.61 12.08
C TYR A 600 4.85 21.52 11.82
N THR A 601 5.27 21.90 10.63
CA THR A 601 6.70 22.00 10.30
C THR A 601 7.43 23.04 11.16
N GLN A 602 6.72 24.08 11.59
CA GLN A 602 7.23 25.10 12.52
C GLN A 602 7.57 24.50 13.90
N THR A 603 6.81 23.53 14.39
CA THR A 603 7.14 22.79 15.63
C THR A 603 8.43 21.99 15.44
N LEU A 604 8.61 21.36 14.25
CA LEU A 604 9.87 20.69 13.94
C LEU A 604 11.06 21.66 13.92
N ASP A 605 10.87 22.91 13.49
CA ASP A 605 11.90 23.96 13.54
C ASP A 605 12.30 24.29 15.00
N LEU A 606 11.33 24.30 15.93
CA LEU A 606 11.62 24.46 17.35
C LEU A 606 12.34 23.24 17.93
N PHE A 607 11.94 22.03 17.57
CA PHE A 607 12.69 20.82 17.97
C PHE A 607 14.13 20.89 17.48
N GLU A 608 14.36 21.27 16.24
CA GLU A 608 15.72 21.41 15.70
C GLU A 608 16.57 22.40 16.51
N LYS A 609 16.00 23.55 16.91
CA LYS A 609 16.69 24.53 17.75
C LYS A 609 17.02 23.93 19.13
N LEU A 610 16.08 23.25 19.77
CA LEU A 610 16.28 22.57 21.05
C LEU A 610 17.39 21.51 20.96
N LEU A 611 17.35 20.67 19.93
CA LEU A 611 18.33 19.59 19.76
C LEU A 611 19.73 20.13 19.46
N ARG A 612 19.83 21.20 18.69
CA ARG A 612 21.12 21.89 18.45
C ARG A 612 21.70 22.50 19.71
N SER A 613 20.88 23.16 20.54
CA SER A 613 21.34 23.74 21.80
C SER A 613 21.88 22.67 22.76
N LYS A 614 21.27 21.47 22.75
CA LYS A 614 21.71 20.33 23.57
C LYS A 614 22.78 19.47 22.87
N LYS A 615 23.16 19.76 21.63
CA LYS A 615 24.12 19.00 20.81
C LYS A 615 23.69 17.55 20.57
N TYR A 616 22.38 17.28 20.46
CA TYR A 616 21.83 15.96 20.16
C TYR A 616 21.85 15.68 18.66
N GLY A 617 22.24 14.45 18.28
CA GLY A 617 22.22 14.00 16.89
C GLY A 617 20.78 13.69 16.43
N TYR A 618 20.37 14.24 15.28
CA TYR A 618 19.03 14.02 14.76
C TYR A 618 18.99 13.99 13.23
N PHE A 619 17.96 13.32 12.71
CA PHE A 619 17.52 13.43 11.31
C PHE A 619 16.20 14.15 11.23
N ARG A 620 15.95 14.85 10.13
CA ARG A 620 14.67 15.50 9.85
C ARG A 620 14.10 15.07 8.50
N LEU A 621 12.81 14.75 8.47
CA LEU A 621 12.08 14.43 7.27
C LEU A 621 10.76 15.20 7.21
N ASP A 622 10.64 16.06 6.20
CA ASP A 622 9.44 16.85 5.91
C ASP A 622 9.03 16.73 4.42
N GLY A 623 7.99 17.50 4.03
CA GLY A 623 7.44 17.48 2.68
C GLY A 623 8.39 17.97 1.58
N THR A 624 9.42 18.74 1.92
CA THR A 624 10.34 19.39 0.97
C THR A 624 11.40 18.43 0.41
N MET A 625 11.61 17.28 1.05
CA MET A 625 12.66 16.34 0.69
C MET A 625 12.34 15.47 -0.52
N THR A 626 13.35 15.24 -1.36
CA THR A 626 13.24 14.29 -2.47
C THR A 626 13.19 12.84 -1.98
N ILE A 627 12.49 11.96 -2.72
CA ILE A 627 12.27 10.55 -2.35
C ILE A 627 13.58 9.79 -2.10
N ASN A 628 14.64 10.04 -2.90
CA ASN A 628 15.92 9.36 -2.73
C ASN A 628 16.66 9.77 -1.45
N LYS A 629 16.55 11.04 -1.04
CA LYS A 629 17.13 11.52 0.22
C LYS A 629 16.38 10.91 1.42
N ARG A 630 15.05 10.79 1.32
CA ARG A 630 14.22 10.18 2.38
C ARG A 630 14.67 8.76 2.71
N GLN A 631 14.84 7.91 1.69
CA GLN A 631 15.24 6.52 1.92
C GLN A 631 16.63 6.42 2.56
N LYS A 632 17.59 7.23 2.12
CA LYS A 632 18.92 7.25 2.72
C LYS A 632 18.89 7.62 4.21
N LEU A 633 18.09 8.63 4.59
CA LEU A 633 17.95 9.03 6.00
C LEU A 633 17.31 7.92 6.84
N VAL A 634 16.30 7.24 6.30
CA VAL A 634 15.66 6.11 6.97
C VAL A 634 16.65 4.96 7.17
N ASP A 635 17.42 4.62 6.14
CA ASP A 635 18.42 3.55 6.22
C ASP A 635 19.52 3.88 7.24
N GLN A 636 20.01 5.12 7.26
CA GLN A 636 20.99 5.61 8.23
C GLN A 636 20.43 5.59 9.67
N PHE A 637 19.17 6.00 9.86
CA PHE A 637 18.56 5.99 11.19
C PHE A 637 18.32 4.59 11.72
N ASN A 638 17.95 3.64 10.84
CA ASN A 638 17.75 2.25 11.21
C ASN A 638 19.06 1.49 11.47
N ASP A 639 20.21 2.08 11.15
CA ASP A 639 21.50 1.50 11.49
C ASP A 639 21.68 1.50 13.03
N PRO A 640 21.87 0.33 13.67
CA PRO A 640 22.09 0.24 15.12
C PRO A 640 23.32 1.03 15.60
N ASN A 641 24.33 1.19 14.76
CA ASN A 641 25.58 1.87 15.09
C ASN A 641 25.53 3.39 14.78
N GLY A 642 24.41 3.90 14.27
CA GLY A 642 24.24 5.32 13.96
C GLY A 642 24.23 6.17 15.25
N LYS A 643 24.95 7.30 15.22
CA LYS A 643 25.06 8.24 16.35
C LYS A 643 23.78 9.04 16.62
N GLU A 644 22.96 9.22 15.59
CA GLU A 644 21.71 9.97 15.70
C GLU A 644 20.64 9.09 16.32
N PHE A 645 20.09 9.57 17.44
CA PHE A 645 19.06 8.83 18.17
C PHE A 645 17.65 9.42 18.01
N ILE A 646 17.54 10.60 17.37
CA ILE A 646 16.27 11.32 17.17
C ILE A 646 15.93 11.41 15.69
N PHE A 647 14.67 11.12 15.35
CA PHE A 647 14.13 11.32 14.00
C PHE A 647 12.94 12.29 14.05
N LEU A 648 13.08 13.46 13.44
CA LEU A 648 12.03 14.47 13.33
C LEU A 648 11.20 14.18 12.09
N LEU A 649 9.90 14.01 12.26
CA LEU A 649 8.99 13.63 11.20
C LEU A 649 7.76 14.53 11.15
N SER A 650 7.48 15.14 9.99
CA SER A 650 6.17 15.76 9.75
C SER A 650 5.11 14.68 9.53
N SER A 651 3.96 14.78 10.21
CA SER A 651 2.84 13.83 10.08
C SER A 651 2.44 13.62 8.62
N LYS A 652 2.29 14.68 7.82
CA LYS A 652 1.96 14.61 6.39
C LYS A 652 3.04 13.93 5.56
N ALA A 653 4.31 14.09 5.88
CA ALA A 653 5.41 13.41 5.22
C ALA A 653 5.55 11.95 5.69
N GLY A 654 5.18 11.68 6.92
CA GLY A 654 5.15 10.35 7.53
C GLY A 654 4.08 9.42 6.95
N GLY A 655 3.02 9.95 6.35
CA GLY A 655 1.98 9.17 5.66
C GLY A 655 2.49 8.26 4.54
N CYS A 656 3.74 8.40 4.15
CA CYS A 656 4.36 7.75 2.99
C CYS A 656 5.00 6.38 3.25
N GLY A 657 4.50 5.58 4.18
CA GLY A 657 4.91 4.17 4.32
C GLY A 657 6.37 3.93 4.73
N ILE A 658 7.05 4.92 5.33
CA ILE A 658 8.42 4.77 5.83
C ILE A 658 8.50 3.78 7.00
N ASN A 659 9.63 3.07 7.10
CA ASN A 659 9.89 2.07 8.13
C ASN A 659 10.98 2.56 9.09
N LEU A 660 10.62 2.85 10.36
CA LEU A 660 11.51 3.40 11.38
C LEU A 660 11.72 2.41 12.53
N ILE A 661 11.98 1.14 12.22
CA ILE A 661 12.20 0.06 13.21
C ILE A 661 13.48 0.22 14.03
N GLY A 662 14.38 1.13 13.63
CA GLY A 662 15.54 1.48 14.44
C GLY A 662 15.15 2.20 15.73
N ALA A 663 13.98 2.86 15.79
CA ALA A 663 13.44 3.45 17.00
C ALA A 663 12.46 2.50 17.70
N ASN A 664 12.44 2.58 19.02
CA ASN A 664 11.45 1.90 19.86
C ASN A 664 10.63 2.89 20.71
N ARG A 665 10.92 4.19 20.63
CA ARG A 665 10.12 5.25 21.24
C ARG A 665 9.58 6.19 20.19
N LEU A 666 8.35 6.71 20.40
CA LEU A 666 7.70 7.63 19.50
C LEU A 666 6.86 8.62 20.30
N ILE A 667 7.00 9.92 20.01
CA ILE A 667 6.13 10.96 20.54
C ILE A 667 5.33 11.58 19.39
N LEU A 668 3.99 11.52 19.50
CA LEU A 668 3.07 12.35 18.74
C LEU A 668 2.79 13.61 19.55
N PHE A 669 3.35 14.74 19.12
CA PHE A 669 3.38 15.96 19.92
C PHE A 669 2.08 16.76 19.88
N ASP A 670 1.32 16.63 18.79
CA ASP A 670 0.01 17.28 18.61
C ASP A 670 -0.97 16.35 17.89
N PRO A 671 -2.24 16.28 18.31
CA PRO A 671 -3.25 15.43 17.67
C PRO A 671 -3.71 15.98 16.33
N ASP A 672 -4.02 15.11 15.36
CA ASP A 672 -4.74 15.47 14.14
C ASP A 672 -6.25 15.39 14.36
N TRP A 673 -7.05 16.00 13.49
CA TRP A 673 -8.50 15.85 13.47
C TRP A 673 -8.93 14.43 13.02
N ASN A 674 -8.10 13.81 12.18
CA ASN A 674 -8.33 12.49 11.65
C ASN A 674 -7.52 11.45 12.45
N PRO A 675 -8.17 10.58 13.25
CA PRO A 675 -7.47 9.57 14.03
C PRO A 675 -6.63 8.63 13.16
N ALA A 676 -7.01 8.41 11.90
CA ALA A 676 -6.25 7.60 10.98
C ALA A 676 -4.86 8.17 10.65
N ALA A 677 -4.72 9.51 10.62
CA ALA A 677 -3.41 10.15 10.40
C ALA A 677 -2.47 9.87 11.58
N ASP A 678 -2.99 9.98 12.81
CA ASP A 678 -2.24 9.67 14.03
C ASP A 678 -1.86 8.19 14.08
N GLN A 679 -2.81 7.27 13.84
CA GLN A 679 -2.54 5.84 13.78
C GLN A 679 -1.50 5.48 12.72
N GLN A 680 -1.56 6.12 11.54
CA GLN A 680 -0.55 5.94 10.51
C GLN A 680 0.84 6.39 10.98
N ALA A 681 0.91 7.49 11.72
CA ALA A 681 2.16 7.98 12.27
C ALA A 681 2.73 7.02 13.32
N LEU A 682 1.89 6.51 14.22
CA LEU A 682 2.25 5.56 15.27
C LEU A 682 2.75 4.22 14.72
N ALA A 683 2.15 3.72 13.65
CA ALA A 683 2.50 2.45 13.00
C ALA A 683 3.86 2.48 12.27
N ARG A 684 4.69 3.52 12.42
CA ARG A 684 6.03 3.60 11.79
C ARG A 684 7.10 2.86 12.58
N VAL A 685 6.92 2.72 13.88
CA VAL A 685 7.89 2.13 14.82
C VAL A 685 7.52 0.70 15.19
N TRP A 686 6.26 0.44 15.54
CA TRP A 686 5.78 -0.89 15.92
C TRP A 686 5.27 -1.66 14.69
N ARG A 687 6.17 -2.41 14.09
CA ARG A 687 5.89 -3.19 12.88
C ARG A 687 6.92 -4.30 12.69
N ASP A 688 6.71 -5.12 11.68
CA ASP A 688 7.59 -6.26 11.37
C ASP A 688 9.06 -5.85 11.27
N GLY A 689 9.91 -6.56 11.98
CA GLY A 689 11.34 -6.27 12.16
C GLY A 689 11.70 -5.53 13.45
N GLN A 690 10.74 -5.08 14.26
CA GLN A 690 11.00 -4.50 15.58
C GLN A 690 11.42 -5.58 16.56
N LYS A 691 12.48 -5.29 17.36
CA LYS A 691 13.07 -6.24 18.32
C LYS A 691 12.97 -5.76 19.77
N LYS A 692 12.72 -4.47 20.00
CA LYS A 692 12.63 -3.85 21.31
C LYS A 692 11.17 -3.60 21.69
N GLU A 693 10.87 -3.58 22.98
CA GLU A 693 9.59 -3.05 23.48
C GLU A 693 9.38 -1.62 23.00
N CYS A 694 8.16 -1.32 22.61
CA CYS A 694 7.83 -0.03 22.00
C CYS A 694 7.03 0.84 22.96
N PHE A 695 7.46 2.08 23.10
CA PHE A 695 6.78 3.10 23.90
C PHE A 695 6.30 4.22 22.98
N VAL A 696 4.99 4.42 22.95
CA VAL A 696 4.33 5.41 22.11
C VAL A 696 3.63 6.42 23.00
N TYR A 697 3.94 7.69 22.84
CA TYR A 697 3.37 8.78 23.64
C TYR A 697 2.57 9.72 22.75
N ARG A 698 1.34 10.01 23.18
CA ARG A 698 0.50 11.07 22.60
C ARG A 698 0.41 12.21 23.60
N PHE A 699 1.03 13.34 23.28
CA PHE A 699 0.98 14.52 24.14
C PHE A 699 -0.28 15.33 23.85
N ILE A 700 -1.07 15.60 24.88
CA ILE A 700 -2.32 16.35 24.81
C ILE A 700 -2.27 17.43 25.89
N SER A 701 -2.53 18.69 25.52
CA SER A 701 -2.64 19.76 26.52
C SER A 701 -3.98 19.66 27.28
N THR A 702 -3.90 19.56 28.60
CA THR A 702 -5.04 19.32 29.51
C THR A 702 -6.05 20.47 29.46
N GLY A 703 -7.36 20.16 29.45
CA GLY A 703 -8.47 21.10 29.48
C GLY A 703 -8.61 21.99 28.24
N THR A 704 -7.80 21.79 27.22
CA THR A 704 -7.69 22.65 26.04
C THR A 704 -8.43 22.08 24.81
N ILE A 705 -8.33 22.83 23.70
CA ILE A 705 -8.84 22.40 22.41
C ILE A 705 -8.27 21.04 21.95
N GLU A 706 -7.04 20.69 22.32
CA GLU A 706 -6.43 19.43 21.95
C GLU A 706 -7.10 18.24 22.62
N GLU A 707 -7.50 18.40 23.87
CA GLU A 707 -8.25 17.39 24.59
C GLU A 707 -9.64 17.19 23.99
N LYS A 708 -10.31 18.25 23.55
CA LYS A 708 -11.57 18.17 22.79
C LYS A 708 -11.42 17.44 21.46
N ILE A 709 -10.29 17.68 20.76
CA ILE A 709 -9.97 16.94 19.52
C ILE A 709 -9.77 15.47 19.84
N PHE A 710 -9.02 15.14 20.89
CA PHE A 710 -8.79 13.76 21.34
C PHE A 710 -10.09 13.05 21.73
N GLN A 711 -10.99 13.70 22.49
CA GLN A 711 -12.30 13.16 22.82
C GLN A 711 -13.12 12.83 21.56
N ARG A 712 -13.09 13.70 20.55
CA ARG A 712 -13.74 13.43 19.25
C ARG A 712 -13.09 12.26 18.51
N GLN A 713 -11.75 12.15 18.53
CA GLN A 713 -11.07 11.00 17.97
C GLN A 713 -11.47 9.69 18.67
N ALA A 714 -11.50 9.67 20.01
CA ALA A 714 -11.88 8.52 20.81
C ALA A 714 -13.31 8.07 20.51
N ASN A 715 -14.24 9.02 20.41
CA ASN A 715 -15.63 8.72 20.03
C ASN A 715 -15.73 8.15 18.62
N LYS A 716 -14.96 8.67 17.66
CA LYS A 716 -14.89 8.11 16.30
C LYS A 716 -14.31 6.70 16.29
N GLN A 717 -13.29 6.42 17.09
CA GLN A 717 -12.68 5.10 17.17
C GLN A 717 -13.58 4.07 17.84
N ALA A 718 -14.23 4.41 18.93
CA ALA A 718 -15.19 3.55 19.62
C ALA A 718 -16.37 3.19 18.72
N LEU A 719 -16.85 4.14 17.92
CA LEU A 719 -17.89 3.91 16.92
C LEU A 719 -17.38 3.06 15.74
N SER A 720 -16.13 3.24 15.32
CA SER A 720 -15.51 2.45 14.26
C SER A 720 -15.32 0.99 14.67
N SER A 721 -15.11 0.70 15.94
CA SER A 721 -14.98 -0.67 16.46
C SER A 721 -16.33 -1.35 16.71
N ALA A 722 -17.39 -0.57 17.01
CA ALA A 722 -18.73 -1.11 17.29
C ALA A 722 -19.53 -1.45 16.03
N VAL A 723 -19.21 -0.82 14.93
CA VAL A 723 -19.86 -1.02 13.64
C VAL A 723 -18.73 -1.07 12.62
N VAL A 724 -18.70 -2.05 11.71
CA VAL A 724 -17.75 -2.01 10.61
C VAL A 724 -17.73 -0.58 10.07
N ASP A 725 -16.97 0.23 10.79
CA ASP A 725 -16.70 1.64 10.63
C ASP A 725 -17.84 2.52 10.10
N GLU A 726 -18.81 2.79 10.97
CA GLU A 726 -19.79 3.82 10.69
C GLU A 726 -19.44 5.12 11.36
N LYS A 727 -19.38 6.14 10.64
CA LYS A 727 -19.79 7.53 10.79
C LYS A 727 -18.85 8.66 10.51
N GLU A 728 -19.57 9.48 9.89
CA GLU A 728 -19.78 10.93 9.83
C GLU A 728 -18.54 11.79 9.80
N ASP A 729 -18.35 12.42 8.63
CA ASP A 729 -18.00 13.81 8.60
C ASP A 729 -19.22 14.63 8.24
N ALA A 730 -19.65 15.35 9.27
CA ALA A 730 -20.24 16.61 8.99
C ALA A 730 -19.34 17.37 8.00
N GLU A 731 -19.90 17.84 6.91
CA GLU A 731 -19.42 19.02 6.24
C GLU A 731 -18.84 19.96 7.31
N ARG A 732 -17.71 20.57 7.04
CA ARG A 732 -16.94 21.47 7.91
C ARG A 732 -17.73 22.68 8.46
N HIS A 733 -19.03 22.59 8.51
CA HIS A 733 -19.93 23.50 9.22
C HIS A 733 -20.02 23.01 10.67
N PHE A 734 -19.11 23.50 11.50
CA PHE A 734 -19.29 23.38 12.94
C PHE A 734 -20.61 24.07 13.30
N SER A 735 -21.56 23.31 13.85
CA SER A 735 -22.72 23.95 14.48
C SER A 735 -22.22 24.92 15.57
N ARG A 736 -22.97 25.98 15.85
CA ARG A 736 -22.59 26.96 16.90
C ARG A 736 -22.31 26.28 18.23
N ASP A 737 -23.08 25.29 18.59
CA ASP A 737 -22.91 24.55 19.85
C ASP A 737 -21.67 23.65 19.83
N ALA A 738 -21.34 23.06 18.68
CA ALA A 738 -20.11 22.31 18.52
C ALA A 738 -18.86 23.21 18.61
N LEU A 739 -18.93 24.44 18.09
CA LEU A 739 -17.87 25.44 18.26
C LEU A 739 -17.73 25.90 19.70
N ARG A 740 -18.85 26.20 20.37
CA ARG A 740 -18.84 26.57 21.79
C ARG A 740 -18.20 25.50 22.65
N LYS A 741 -18.58 24.24 22.46
CA LYS A 741 -17.97 23.09 23.16
C LYS A 741 -16.47 22.96 22.86
N LEU A 742 -16.04 23.26 21.62
CA LEU A 742 -14.63 23.14 21.21
C LEU A 742 -13.74 24.22 21.87
N PHE A 743 -14.26 25.44 22.03
CA PHE A 743 -13.54 26.55 22.66
C PHE A 743 -13.69 26.62 24.18
N LEU A 744 -14.46 25.68 24.77
CA LEU A 744 -14.61 25.62 26.23
C LEU A 744 -13.26 25.22 26.84
N PHE A 745 -12.72 26.06 27.70
CA PHE A 745 -11.49 25.84 28.43
C PHE A 745 -11.79 25.45 29.89
N ASN A 746 -11.24 24.34 30.33
CA ASN A 746 -11.37 23.86 31.71
C ASN A 746 -9.99 23.86 32.37
N GLU A 747 -9.71 24.89 33.14
CA GLU A 747 -8.41 25.10 33.76
C GLU A 747 -8.13 24.17 34.93
N ASN A 748 -9.16 23.80 35.68
CA ASN A 748 -9.02 23.11 36.97
C ASN A 748 -9.14 21.61 36.90
N THR A 749 -9.19 21.05 35.66
CA THR A 749 -9.29 19.60 35.47
C THR A 749 -7.90 18.95 35.43
N LEU A 750 -7.78 17.76 35.99
CA LEU A 750 -6.61 16.89 35.78
C LEU A 750 -6.70 16.18 34.43
N CYS A 751 -7.91 15.81 33.99
CA CYS A 751 -8.18 15.21 32.68
C CYS A 751 -9.69 15.29 32.43
N GLU A 752 -10.11 16.19 31.57
CA GLU A 752 -11.52 16.37 31.21
C GLU A 752 -12.08 15.14 30.48
N THR A 753 -11.24 14.44 29.74
CA THR A 753 -11.61 13.19 29.05
C THR A 753 -12.01 12.11 30.04
N HIS A 754 -11.26 11.97 31.14
CA HIS A 754 -11.61 11.02 32.21
C HIS A 754 -12.93 11.38 32.89
N GLU A 755 -13.17 12.67 33.13
CA GLU A 755 -14.45 13.18 33.69
C GLU A 755 -15.60 12.91 32.72
N THR A 756 -15.42 13.14 31.43
CA THR A 756 -16.42 12.90 30.36
C THR A 756 -16.81 11.42 30.27
N PHE A 757 -15.86 10.50 30.43
CA PHE A 757 -16.14 9.06 30.47
C PHE A 757 -16.95 8.64 31.72
N LYS A 758 -17.12 9.50 32.72
CA LYS A 758 -17.77 9.17 34.02
C LYS A 758 -17.22 7.84 34.55
N CYS A 759 -15.90 7.73 34.61
CA CYS A 759 -15.22 6.49 34.93
C CYS A 759 -15.64 5.92 36.29
N LYS A 760 -16.27 4.73 36.27
CA LYS A 760 -16.67 4.01 37.50
C LYS A 760 -15.51 3.19 38.10
N ARG A 761 -14.39 3.04 37.41
CA ARG A 761 -13.25 2.24 37.84
C ARG A 761 -12.26 2.99 38.72
N CYS A 762 -12.37 4.33 38.79
CA CYS A 762 -11.52 5.19 39.58
C CYS A 762 -12.28 5.78 40.75
N LYS A 763 -11.63 5.84 41.94
CA LYS A 763 -12.10 6.56 43.13
C LYS A 763 -11.01 7.52 43.59
N ASN A 764 -11.35 8.77 43.79
CA ASN A 764 -10.41 9.84 44.18
C ASN A 764 -9.16 9.90 43.32
N GLY A 765 -9.34 9.81 42.02
CA GLY A 765 -8.22 9.82 41.04
C GLY A 765 -7.46 8.49 40.90
N ARG A 766 -7.65 7.50 41.80
CA ARG A 766 -6.97 6.21 41.73
C ARG A 766 -7.79 5.15 41.04
N GLN A 767 -7.18 4.37 40.16
CA GLN A 767 -7.79 3.21 39.54
C GLN A 767 -7.91 2.06 40.54
N VAL A 768 -9.15 1.74 40.96
CA VAL A 768 -9.45 0.67 41.91
C VAL A 768 -9.71 -0.66 41.21
N MET A 769 -10.32 -0.62 40.02
CA MET A 769 -10.64 -1.81 39.23
C MET A 769 -9.99 -1.73 37.86
N LYS A 770 -9.36 -2.83 37.43
CA LYS A 770 -8.88 -2.98 36.06
C LYS A 770 -10.06 -3.34 35.11
N ALA A 771 -9.98 -2.97 33.85
CA ALA A 771 -10.91 -3.46 32.83
C ALA A 771 -10.71 -4.96 32.61
N GLN A 772 -11.76 -5.68 32.27
CA GLN A 772 -11.66 -7.10 31.93
C GLN A 772 -10.81 -7.34 30.67
N ALA A 773 -10.88 -6.42 29.72
CA ALA A 773 -10.04 -6.40 28.51
C ALA A 773 -9.69 -4.95 28.15
N LEU A 774 -8.48 -4.73 27.67
CA LEU A 774 -8.05 -3.46 27.10
C LEU A 774 -8.43 -3.43 25.62
N LEU A 775 -9.36 -2.58 25.25
CA LEU A 775 -9.79 -2.41 23.85
C LEU A 775 -9.04 -1.23 23.23
N TYR A 776 -8.32 -1.47 22.15
CA TYR A 776 -7.49 -0.44 21.50
C TYR A 776 -8.31 0.78 21.06
N GLY A 777 -9.52 0.57 20.55
CA GLY A 777 -10.42 1.63 20.08
C GLY A 777 -11.19 2.36 21.18
N ASP A 778 -11.13 1.90 22.44
CA ASP A 778 -11.89 2.45 23.57
C ASP A 778 -10.98 2.84 24.73
N ALA A 779 -10.57 4.11 24.74
CA ALA A 779 -9.69 4.66 25.77
C ALA A 779 -10.31 4.59 27.19
N SER A 780 -11.61 4.41 27.34
CA SER A 780 -12.25 4.24 28.64
C SER A 780 -11.88 2.91 29.31
N THR A 781 -11.44 1.91 28.53
CA THR A 781 -10.99 0.60 29.03
C THR A 781 -9.52 0.58 29.43
N TRP A 782 -8.73 1.58 29.04
CA TRP A 782 -7.30 1.66 29.31
C TRP A 782 -6.98 1.80 30.78
N ASN A 783 -5.73 1.58 31.18
CA ASN A 783 -5.28 1.86 32.53
C ASN A 783 -5.15 3.37 32.76
N HIS A 784 -5.52 3.85 33.94
CA HIS A 784 -5.54 5.24 34.31
C HIS A 784 -4.52 5.52 35.41
N PHE A 785 -3.72 6.56 35.24
CA PHE A 785 -2.73 7.00 36.23
C PHE A 785 -2.86 8.50 36.48
N THR A 786 -3.04 8.91 37.72
CA THR A 786 -2.77 10.30 38.14
C THR A 786 -1.26 10.51 38.26
N ASN A 787 -0.80 11.76 38.37
CA ASN A 787 0.62 12.06 38.54
C ASN A 787 1.27 11.23 39.67
N GLU A 788 0.66 11.15 40.86
CA GLU A 788 1.17 10.38 41.99
C GLU A 788 1.25 8.86 41.72
N GLU A 789 0.37 8.34 40.85
CA GLU A 789 0.33 6.93 40.54
C GLU A 789 1.27 6.52 39.40
N LEU A 790 1.92 7.48 38.73
CA LEU A 790 2.92 7.20 37.70
C LEU A 790 4.10 6.34 38.23
N LYS A 791 4.34 6.33 39.55
CA LYS A 791 5.30 5.39 40.18
C LYS A 791 5.02 3.93 39.83
N ASN A 792 3.78 3.57 39.54
CA ASN A 792 3.34 2.22 39.19
C ASN A 792 3.33 1.99 37.67
N ASN A 793 3.68 2.99 36.85
CA ASN A 793 3.76 2.84 35.40
C ASN A 793 4.98 1.97 35.02
N HIS A 794 4.87 1.21 33.96
CA HIS A 794 5.97 0.37 33.48
C HIS A 794 7.13 1.19 32.87
N ASP A 795 6.85 2.36 32.37
CA ASP A 795 7.82 3.21 31.68
C ASP A 795 8.60 4.11 32.63
N ASP A 796 9.94 3.99 32.60
CA ASP A 796 10.85 4.75 33.46
C ASP A 796 10.76 6.26 33.21
N LEU A 797 10.50 6.70 31.98
CA LEU A 797 10.36 8.12 31.65
C LEU A 797 9.16 8.72 32.37
N LEU A 798 8.02 8.03 32.38
CA LEU A 798 6.82 8.49 33.07
C LEU A 798 6.94 8.37 34.58
N ARG A 799 7.61 7.36 35.12
CA ARG A 799 7.89 7.27 36.55
C ARG A 799 8.69 8.46 37.08
N ALA A 800 9.53 9.00 36.23
CA ALA A 800 10.32 10.16 36.61
C ALA A 800 9.56 11.48 36.63
N GLU A 801 8.34 11.53 36.10
CA GLU A 801 7.46 12.70 36.12
C GLU A 801 6.59 12.78 37.39
N VAL A 802 6.76 11.83 38.33
CA VAL A 802 6.03 11.84 39.61
C VAL A 802 6.36 13.11 40.39
N GLY A 803 5.35 13.82 40.87
CA GLY A 803 5.50 15.05 41.63
C GLY A 803 5.75 16.31 40.80
N LEU A 804 5.87 16.18 39.46
CA LEU A 804 6.03 17.33 38.57
C LEU A 804 4.67 17.73 38.00
N PRO A 805 4.33 19.04 38.01
CA PRO A 805 2.98 19.51 37.67
C PRO A 805 2.66 19.43 36.16
N GLU A 806 3.68 19.27 35.32
CA GLU A 806 3.48 19.30 33.87
C GLU A 806 2.76 18.06 33.33
N VAL A 807 2.80 16.91 34.01
CA VAL A 807 2.01 15.73 33.65
C VAL A 807 0.88 15.58 34.65
N SER A 808 -0.35 15.85 34.22
CA SER A 808 -1.54 15.78 35.08
C SER A 808 -2.14 14.38 35.17
N PHE A 809 -2.21 13.67 34.05
CA PHE A 809 -2.86 12.37 33.93
C PHE A 809 -2.28 11.55 32.79
N VAL A 810 -2.37 10.20 32.87
CA VAL A 810 -1.94 9.31 31.78
C VAL A 810 -2.93 8.16 31.59
N PHE A 811 -3.32 7.91 30.33
CA PHE A 811 -3.95 6.65 29.93
C PHE A 811 -2.94 5.72 29.30
N GLN A 812 -2.98 4.44 29.66
CA GLN A 812 -2.06 3.42 29.16
C GLN A 812 -2.82 2.25 28.52
N TYR A 813 -2.46 1.94 27.30
CA TYR A 813 -2.80 0.70 26.62
C TYR A 813 -1.57 -0.19 26.53
N ILE A 814 -1.75 -1.51 26.71
CA ILE A 814 -0.71 -2.52 26.59
C ILE A 814 -1.19 -3.53 25.55
N SER A 815 -0.39 -3.75 24.49
CA SER A 815 -0.67 -4.81 23.54
C SER A 815 -0.23 -6.16 24.09
N HIS A 816 -1.17 -7.09 24.20
CA HIS A 816 -0.90 -8.46 24.66
C HIS A 816 -1.04 -9.46 23.52
#